data_1316c85f101b954f8e7ae7267d2e4fd9
#
_entry.id   1316c85f101b954f8e7ae7267d2e4fd9
#
_cell.length_a   1.000
_cell.length_b   1.000
_cell.length_c   1.000
_cell.angle_alpha   90.00
_cell.angle_beta   90.00
_cell.angle_gamma   90.00
#
_symmetry.space_group_name_H-M   'P 1'
#
loop_
_entity.id
_entity.type
_entity.pdbx_description
1 polymer ?
#
loop_
_entity_poly.entity_id
_entity_poly.type
_entity_poly.pdbx_seq_one_letter_code
_entity_poly.pdbx_strand_id
1 'polypeptide(L)'
;MVNDLSGIDDLELMPLGGGYMVRRERLMNELIAKGRKAGIVVLYAPDGFGKTSVLLQYTHEVKCDPTRGPVRIIEADRATGREVFMQLEVVTEELKDKPHSLIAIDNVPNLDQHDTEDLIDRIRGLRAMGIGVFISCRPSNRQLIHGLGDSVKINAQMLKVHAYEYSAWASAFSISTSLDFYQLTQGVPELVSALQTGLYGQGDVAGLLENEIVNVYGAALVDLASLDNNALFCVACLMVLMGEGNIAELEACGVRLSMVDQSYFVRDYPIFGLDPAERSFTCLGTEDNGRLRLRKLVAEVRPELVPRAARILLKAGRCDAAMGLADAFLDREAVLELAGQYGVDLALTGHGADICRAALGTIDADDPAPEPTPAEALGVYLAAVSVSNTKLARYMASVIERGGERAACEIDPVSWRVAQTLTAVCYGDNGLGLPTNLAVPEIETSHTALDMLSAHIEIKRCLTERGDDGGVLQQLKTSRAYDCELDIVGIVIRVDSMLVELFDGSFAGTDERDDEMTVVREALDVRGLKAMAIWVRMVLAARRLLSGLPVTDDAAFNELDRFAVRMRDNQIQLFGLLLEGWQSLAEGRPVNAKFRAVQVLKLAEESIAYMRDNALLLERVAYLRNTSMVSVREEAELLDISQTQVGGAEAWMVALHLACAGRDSDLAAWMSMNRAGILEPSYRLFARLAMHCLGEPAGRIRKKLPVRELSRYSLRDDLEGEGERLFQAGEVEAVDTIDHIEIRMFGAFRAERDGFPITDKMWRRKKAATLAERLALGMDALVDRETLAMELWPHAEFNSARNNLYSTISRLRSALGPTPDGKSCVLIQNECIGLNGDYVKTDVRLFDQISREVLGNRTGARGPHLVELCLKIEQLYAGPLYVPNGCNPTYFLRMRRIMQSKYIDCMIKGANAALEENDLQSAIWLAESGLRQETAREDMVRCAMRVYSAAGRRRDIVELYSGHMHHLREQVNGVPEPETRRLYERLVEGRLNRVLVER
;
A
#
# COMPACT_ATOMS: atom_id res chain seq x y z
N MET A 1 24.06 0.57 30.95
CA MET A 1 24.54 1.90 30.58
C MET A 1 23.68 2.91 31.32
N VAL A 2 24.14 3.33 32.52
CA VAL A 2 23.41 4.25 33.42
C VAL A 2 24.38 5.33 33.90
N ASN A 3 25.09 5.98 32.97
CA ASN A 3 26.09 7.00 33.36
C ASN A 3 26.12 8.18 32.40
N ASP A 4 24.97 8.76 32.05
CA ASP A 4 24.97 10.12 31.49
C ASP A 4 23.59 10.77 31.72
N LEU A 5 23.29 11.04 32.99
CA LEU A 5 22.10 11.78 33.43
C LEU A 5 22.47 13.18 33.99
N SER A 6 23.51 13.79 33.46
CA SER A 6 23.99 15.10 33.97
C SER A 6 23.23 16.33 33.44
N GLY A 7 22.05 16.13 32.84
CA GLY A 7 21.19 17.23 32.34
C GLY A 7 19.78 17.29 32.92
N ILE A 8 19.49 16.57 34.03
CA ILE A 8 18.12 16.37 34.55
C ILE A 8 17.90 17.12 35.89
N ASP A 9 18.50 18.30 36.05
CA ASP A 9 18.38 19.03 37.31
C ASP A 9 17.00 19.67 37.56
N ASP A 10 16.07 19.69 36.60
CA ASP A 10 14.75 20.31 36.74
C ASP A 10 13.53 19.35 36.70
N LEU A 11 13.74 18.03 36.57
CA LEU A 11 12.65 17.06 36.59
C LEU A 11 12.88 16.06 37.73
N GLU A 12 12.03 16.12 38.78
CA GLU A 12 12.02 15.11 39.84
C GLU A 12 11.51 13.76 39.25
N LEU A 13 12.46 12.84 38.95
CA LEU A 13 12.17 11.47 38.62
C LEU A 13 11.93 10.66 39.90
N MET A 14 10.74 10.13 40.06
CA MET A 14 10.42 9.26 41.19
C MET A 14 10.73 7.81 40.87
N PRO A 15 11.56 7.10 41.68
CA PRO A 15 11.75 5.68 41.53
C PRO A 15 10.52 4.93 42.08
N LEU A 16 9.78 4.23 41.25
CA LEU A 16 8.65 3.39 41.61
C LEU A 16 8.74 2.03 40.92
N GLY A 17 8.88 0.99 41.68
CA GLY A 17 8.69 -0.39 41.22
C GLY A 17 9.64 -0.91 40.13
N GLY A 18 10.85 -0.31 39.94
CA GLY A 18 11.84 -0.73 38.93
C GLY A 18 11.89 0.15 37.67
N GLY A 19 11.11 1.26 37.61
CA GLY A 19 11.13 2.27 36.57
C GLY A 19 11.15 3.67 37.14
N TYR A 20 11.38 4.67 36.26
CA TYR A 20 11.27 6.08 36.61
C TYR A 20 9.95 6.64 36.11
N MET A 21 9.24 7.41 36.95
CA MET A 21 7.99 8.06 36.61
C MET A 21 8.18 9.58 36.65
N VAL A 22 7.73 10.30 35.63
CA VAL A 22 7.80 11.75 35.60
C VAL A 22 6.76 12.33 36.55
N ARG A 23 7.21 13.21 37.48
CA ARG A 23 6.31 13.91 38.40
C ARG A 23 5.43 14.88 37.63
N ARG A 24 4.12 14.83 37.86
CA ARG A 24 3.15 15.77 37.26
C ARG A 24 2.89 16.93 38.23
N GLU A 25 3.85 17.85 38.28
CA GLU A 25 3.88 18.91 39.28
C GLU A 25 2.57 19.69 39.44
N ARG A 26 2.01 20.21 38.36
CA ARG A 26 0.76 20.95 38.39
C ARG A 26 -0.37 20.16 38.99
N LEU A 27 -0.57 18.95 38.51
CA LEU A 27 -1.63 18.06 38.94
C LEU A 27 -1.45 17.65 40.42
N MET A 28 -0.22 17.35 40.82
CA MET A 28 0.10 17.00 42.22
C MET A 28 -0.09 18.20 43.16
N ASN A 29 0.38 19.39 42.81
CA ASN A 29 0.18 20.61 43.61
C ASN A 29 -1.31 20.91 43.78
N GLU A 30 -2.13 20.77 42.73
CA GLU A 30 -3.57 20.98 42.80
C GLU A 30 -4.24 19.93 43.71
N LEU A 31 -3.88 18.64 43.52
CA LEU A 31 -4.42 17.55 44.29
C LEU A 31 -4.09 17.65 45.78
N ILE A 32 -2.85 17.98 46.13
CA ILE A 32 -2.42 18.18 47.52
C ILE A 32 -3.16 19.36 48.17
N ALA A 33 -3.25 20.49 47.45
CA ALA A 33 -3.92 21.68 48.01
C ALA A 33 -5.43 21.47 48.21
N LYS A 34 -6.11 20.86 47.26
CA LYS A 34 -7.56 20.61 47.30
C LYS A 34 -7.90 19.39 48.14
N GLY A 35 -7.13 18.32 48.07
CA GLY A 35 -7.33 17.09 48.83
C GLY A 35 -7.21 17.28 50.33
N ARG A 36 -6.31 18.18 50.80
CA ARG A 36 -6.22 18.55 52.19
C ARG A 36 -7.51 19.14 52.79
N LYS A 37 -8.24 19.95 51.99
CA LYS A 37 -9.50 20.55 52.42
C LYS A 37 -10.69 19.61 52.36
N ALA A 38 -10.81 18.84 51.28
CA ALA A 38 -11.97 18.02 51.02
C ALA A 38 -11.96 16.68 51.80
N GLY A 39 -10.77 16.11 52.07
CA GLY A 39 -10.58 14.84 52.75
C GLY A 39 -10.91 13.62 51.90
N ILE A 40 -11.60 13.79 50.75
CA ILE A 40 -11.90 12.77 49.78
C ILE A 40 -11.46 13.23 48.40
N VAL A 41 -10.72 12.39 47.69
CA VAL A 41 -10.33 12.59 46.29
C VAL A 41 -10.87 11.44 45.46
N VAL A 42 -11.55 11.73 44.37
CA VAL A 42 -12.09 10.76 43.43
C VAL A 42 -11.45 11.01 42.06
N LEU A 43 -10.67 10.04 41.62
CA LEU A 43 -10.00 10.03 40.32
C LEU A 43 -10.77 9.09 39.39
N TYR A 44 -11.30 9.57 38.29
CA TYR A 44 -12.05 8.72 37.39
C TYR A 44 -11.70 8.97 35.93
N ALA A 45 -11.31 7.90 35.26
CA ALA A 45 -10.93 7.88 33.85
C ALA A 45 -10.99 6.45 33.31
N PRO A 46 -11.08 6.26 31.98
CA PRO A 46 -10.86 4.98 31.36
C PRO A 46 -9.46 4.44 31.67
N ASP A 47 -9.24 3.15 31.41
CA ASP A 47 -7.89 2.57 31.55
C ASP A 47 -6.96 3.20 30.50
N GLY A 48 -5.67 3.30 30.81
CA GLY A 48 -4.67 3.99 29.96
C GLY A 48 -4.50 5.50 30.27
N PHE A 49 -5.31 6.08 31.18
CA PHE A 49 -5.17 7.50 31.59
C PHE A 49 -4.26 7.71 32.80
N GLY A 50 -3.54 6.69 33.23
CA GLY A 50 -2.53 6.81 34.31
C GLY A 50 -3.11 7.00 35.72
N LYS A 51 -4.32 6.51 36.01
CA LYS A 51 -4.98 6.60 37.32
C LYS A 51 -4.09 6.08 38.45
N THR A 52 -3.60 4.87 38.31
CA THR A 52 -2.70 4.22 39.28
C THR A 52 -1.42 5.01 39.49
N SER A 53 -0.82 5.52 38.42
CA SER A 53 0.38 6.35 38.47
C SER A 53 0.18 7.62 39.29
N VAL A 54 -0.94 8.32 39.08
CA VAL A 54 -1.29 9.54 39.84
C VAL A 54 -1.57 9.20 41.31
N LEU A 55 -2.28 8.10 41.58
CA LEU A 55 -2.54 7.62 42.95
C LEU A 55 -1.24 7.30 43.66
N LEU A 56 -0.29 6.62 43.02
CA LEU A 56 1.01 6.30 43.60
C LEU A 56 1.85 7.56 43.85
N GLN A 57 1.89 8.51 42.94
CA GLN A 57 2.56 9.80 43.14
C GLN A 57 1.96 10.56 44.35
N TYR A 58 0.64 10.65 44.40
CA TYR A 58 -0.04 11.32 45.51
C TYR A 58 0.20 10.64 46.86
N THR A 59 0.15 9.31 46.90
CA THR A 59 0.44 8.54 48.14
C THR A 59 1.90 8.67 48.57
N HIS A 60 2.83 8.81 47.64
CA HIS A 60 4.25 9.06 47.95
C HIS A 60 4.44 10.43 48.54
N GLU A 61 3.87 11.47 47.94
CA GLU A 61 3.91 12.85 48.47
C GLU A 61 3.34 12.95 49.89
N VAL A 62 2.22 12.24 50.12
CA VAL A 62 1.62 12.18 51.47
C VAL A 62 2.50 11.45 52.47
N LYS A 63 3.19 10.36 52.03
CA LYS A 63 4.14 9.64 52.90
C LYS A 63 5.38 10.48 53.27
N CYS A 64 5.81 11.36 52.37
CA CYS A 64 6.95 12.27 52.62
C CYS A 64 6.59 13.47 53.50
N ASP A 65 5.31 13.75 53.75
CA ASP A 65 4.84 14.86 54.59
C ASP A 65 4.85 14.41 56.09
N PRO A 66 5.77 14.90 56.93
CA PRO A 66 5.88 14.49 58.33
C PRO A 66 4.66 14.86 59.18
N THR A 67 3.77 15.71 58.67
CA THR A 67 2.53 16.11 59.36
C THR A 67 1.36 15.14 59.13
N ARG A 68 1.58 14.08 58.30
CA ARG A 68 0.57 13.11 57.90
C ARG A 68 0.74 11.77 58.67
N GLY A 69 -0.39 11.07 58.80
CA GLY A 69 -0.42 9.72 59.32
C GLY A 69 -0.03 8.67 58.27
N PRO A 70 -0.04 7.39 58.62
CA PRO A 70 0.30 6.32 57.70
C PRO A 70 -0.62 6.23 56.50
N VAL A 71 -0.07 5.79 55.37
CA VAL A 71 -0.79 5.58 54.10
C VAL A 71 -0.97 4.09 53.85
N ARG A 72 -2.19 3.65 53.50
CA ARG A 72 -2.52 2.28 53.09
C ARG A 72 -3.11 2.31 51.72
N ILE A 73 -2.73 1.34 50.86
CA ILE A 73 -3.21 1.18 49.50
C ILE A 73 -3.98 -0.14 49.45
N ILE A 74 -5.19 -0.10 48.90
CA ILE A 74 -6.04 -1.26 48.62
C ILE A 74 -6.11 -1.36 47.08
N GLU A 75 -5.63 -2.46 46.54
CA GLU A 75 -5.76 -2.78 45.11
C GLU A 75 -7.10 -3.48 44.91
N ALA A 76 -8.05 -2.80 44.28
CA ALA A 76 -9.40 -3.31 44.05
C ALA A 76 -9.57 -3.87 42.64
N ASP A 77 -8.54 -3.86 41.83
CA ASP A 77 -8.56 -4.40 40.46
C ASP A 77 -8.87 -5.91 40.54
N ARG A 78 -9.96 -6.34 39.90
CA ARG A 78 -10.49 -7.73 39.92
C ARG A 78 -11.04 -8.23 41.29
N ALA A 79 -11.12 -7.37 42.31
CA ALA A 79 -11.73 -7.73 43.58
C ALA A 79 -13.26 -7.67 43.46
N THR A 80 -13.92 -8.59 44.16
CA THR A 80 -15.38 -8.48 44.34
C THR A 80 -15.70 -7.41 45.36
N GLY A 81 -16.91 -6.84 45.33
CA GLY A 81 -17.34 -5.81 46.31
C GLY A 81 -17.07 -6.27 47.73
N ARG A 82 -17.38 -7.54 48.05
CA ARG A 82 -17.15 -8.13 49.40
C ARG A 82 -15.66 -8.14 49.78
N GLU A 83 -14.76 -8.43 48.85
CA GLU A 83 -13.31 -8.40 49.11
C GLU A 83 -12.81 -6.98 49.40
N VAL A 84 -13.30 -5.99 48.65
CA VAL A 84 -13.00 -4.58 48.89
C VAL A 84 -13.48 -4.17 50.28
N PHE A 85 -14.68 -4.56 50.69
CA PHE A 85 -15.21 -4.27 52.03
C PHE A 85 -14.39 -4.92 53.12
N MET A 86 -14.02 -6.19 53.02
CA MET A 86 -13.18 -6.86 53.99
C MET A 86 -11.81 -6.19 54.17
N GLN A 87 -11.16 -5.84 53.07
CA GLN A 87 -9.90 -5.11 53.12
C GLN A 87 -10.06 -3.73 53.75
N LEU A 88 -11.12 -3.02 53.39
CA LEU A 88 -11.40 -1.70 53.93
C LEU A 88 -11.66 -1.75 55.46
N GLU A 89 -12.36 -2.76 55.97
CA GLU A 89 -12.58 -2.97 57.40
C GLU A 89 -11.27 -3.23 58.14
N VAL A 90 -10.40 -4.09 57.64
CA VAL A 90 -9.10 -4.37 58.26
C VAL A 90 -8.23 -3.12 58.33
N VAL A 91 -8.14 -2.36 57.22
CA VAL A 91 -7.36 -1.14 57.17
C VAL A 91 -7.98 -0.04 58.03
N THR A 92 -9.30 0.04 58.10
CA THR A 92 -10.02 1.00 58.96
C THR A 92 -9.69 0.78 60.44
N GLU A 93 -9.73 -0.47 60.88
CA GLU A 93 -9.40 -0.80 62.29
C GLU A 93 -7.92 -0.53 62.61
N GLU A 94 -7.00 -0.78 61.67
CA GLU A 94 -5.57 -0.40 61.79
C GLU A 94 -5.34 1.11 61.96
N LEU A 95 -6.14 1.93 61.31
CA LEU A 95 -5.97 3.41 61.21
C LEU A 95 -6.88 4.18 62.14
N LYS A 96 -7.78 3.56 62.91
CA LYS A 96 -8.82 4.17 63.70
C LYS A 96 -8.32 5.22 64.69
N ASP A 97 -7.14 4.97 65.30
CA ASP A 97 -6.53 5.90 66.29
C ASP A 97 -5.41 6.79 65.68
N LYS A 98 -5.30 6.81 64.33
CA LYS A 98 -4.25 7.54 63.61
C LYS A 98 -4.88 8.63 62.75
N PRO A 99 -5.21 9.81 63.29
CA PRO A 99 -5.78 10.89 62.51
C PRO A 99 -4.79 11.35 61.43
N HIS A 100 -5.31 11.92 60.39
CA HIS A 100 -4.56 12.38 59.22
C HIS A 100 -3.93 11.26 58.37
N SER A 101 -4.30 10.00 58.58
CA SER A 101 -3.97 8.87 57.73
C SER A 101 -4.65 8.97 56.36
N LEU A 102 -4.14 8.22 55.37
CA LEU A 102 -4.72 8.14 54.05
C LEU A 102 -4.98 6.69 53.66
N ILE A 103 -6.18 6.43 53.17
CA ILE A 103 -6.54 5.16 52.48
C ILE A 103 -6.66 5.46 51.00
N ALA A 104 -5.89 4.80 50.18
CA ALA A 104 -5.99 4.85 48.72
C ALA A 104 -6.60 3.54 48.22
N ILE A 105 -7.70 3.61 47.46
CA ILE A 105 -8.36 2.45 46.85
C ILE A 105 -8.20 2.58 45.34
N ASP A 106 -7.41 1.70 44.74
CA ASP A 106 -7.13 1.76 43.32
C ASP A 106 -8.06 0.86 42.51
N ASN A 107 -8.60 1.37 41.39
CA ASN A 107 -9.44 0.68 40.42
C ASN A 107 -10.69 0.02 41.05
N VAL A 108 -11.49 0.79 41.79
CA VAL A 108 -12.78 0.30 42.33
C VAL A 108 -13.65 -0.24 41.17
N PRO A 109 -14.06 -1.52 41.25
CA PRO A 109 -14.89 -2.14 40.20
C PRO A 109 -16.29 -1.52 40.15
N ASN A 110 -17.05 -1.81 39.11
CA ASN A 110 -18.48 -1.49 39.06
C ASN A 110 -19.22 -2.37 40.07
N LEU A 111 -19.73 -1.76 41.11
CA LEU A 111 -20.50 -2.40 42.16
C LEU A 111 -21.99 -2.29 41.82
N ASP A 112 -22.78 -3.17 42.43
CA ASP A 112 -24.26 -3.00 42.37
C ASP A 112 -24.70 -1.77 43.21
N GLN A 113 -25.96 -1.40 43.13
CA GLN A 113 -26.45 -0.21 43.80
C GLN A 113 -26.29 -0.27 45.31
N HIS A 114 -26.57 -1.44 45.93
CA HIS A 114 -26.49 -1.62 47.38
C HIS A 114 -25.03 -1.51 47.85
N ASP A 115 -24.12 -2.25 47.23
CA ASP A 115 -22.71 -2.19 47.56
C ASP A 115 -22.10 -0.81 47.31
N THR A 116 -22.57 -0.09 46.28
CA THR A 116 -22.14 1.30 46.00
C THR A 116 -22.58 2.24 47.14
N GLU A 117 -23.83 2.13 47.62
CA GLU A 117 -24.34 2.96 48.72
C GLU A 117 -23.58 2.65 50.05
N ASP A 118 -23.34 1.36 50.36
CA ASP A 118 -22.56 0.96 51.53
C ASP A 118 -21.10 1.46 51.45
N LEU A 119 -20.45 1.42 50.29
CA LEU A 119 -19.10 1.97 50.06
C LEU A 119 -19.09 3.50 50.31
N ILE A 120 -20.06 4.22 49.80
CA ILE A 120 -20.18 5.67 49.98
C ILE A 120 -20.33 6.02 51.47
N ASP A 121 -21.13 5.28 52.20
CA ASP A 121 -21.36 5.57 53.65
C ASP A 121 -20.12 5.21 54.48
N ARG A 122 -19.39 4.15 54.18
CA ARG A 122 -18.11 3.80 54.80
C ARG A 122 -17.06 4.89 54.54
N ILE A 123 -16.95 5.41 53.29
CA ILE A 123 -16.02 6.49 52.95
C ILE A 123 -16.36 7.78 53.72
N ARG A 124 -17.62 8.10 53.84
CA ARG A 124 -18.05 9.25 54.66
C ARG A 124 -17.71 9.05 56.14
N GLY A 125 -17.86 7.85 56.65
CA GLY A 125 -17.46 7.46 58.00
C GLY A 125 -15.95 7.65 58.23
N LEU A 126 -15.11 7.22 57.30
CA LEU A 126 -13.66 7.44 57.35
C LEU A 126 -13.29 8.93 57.38
N ARG A 127 -13.93 9.75 56.56
CA ARG A 127 -13.76 11.18 56.59
C ARG A 127 -14.12 11.78 57.96
N ALA A 128 -15.21 11.31 58.54
CA ALA A 128 -15.64 11.77 59.89
C ALA A 128 -14.63 11.40 60.97
N MET A 129 -13.86 10.32 60.83
CA MET A 129 -12.77 9.91 61.67
C MET A 129 -11.45 10.67 61.40
N GLY A 130 -11.43 11.61 60.42
CA GLY A 130 -10.23 12.36 60.07
C GLY A 130 -9.26 11.59 59.17
N ILE A 131 -9.70 10.50 58.57
CA ILE A 131 -8.93 9.69 57.62
C ILE A 131 -9.25 10.20 56.21
N GLY A 132 -8.20 10.57 55.47
CA GLY A 132 -8.32 10.92 54.07
C GLY A 132 -8.56 9.70 53.19
N VAL A 133 -9.35 9.87 52.13
CA VAL A 133 -9.62 8.77 51.18
C VAL A 133 -9.34 9.24 49.77
N PHE A 134 -8.53 8.45 49.07
CA PHE A 134 -8.26 8.62 47.65
C PHE A 134 -8.81 7.42 46.87
N ILE A 135 -9.64 7.61 45.90
CA ILE A 135 -10.29 6.53 45.14
C ILE A 135 -9.98 6.70 43.67
N SER A 136 -9.60 5.66 42.99
CA SER A 136 -9.59 5.61 41.54
C SER A 136 -10.68 4.64 41.06
N CYS A 137 -11.40 5.04 39.99
CA CYS A 137 -12.44 4.22 39.39
C CYS A 137 -12.60 4.54 37.89
N ARG A 138 -13.47 3.80 37.22
CA ARG A 138 -13.86 4.10 35.83
C ARG A 138 -15.02 5.09 35.79
N PRO A 139 -15.21 5.86 34.69
CA PRO A 139 -16.30 6.81 34.54
C PRO A 139 -17.70 6.17 34.62
N SER A 140 -17.84 4.88 34.33
CA SER A 140 -19.08 4.10 34.45
C SER A 140 -19.59 4.01 35.91
N ASN A 141 -18.72 4.14 36.90
CA ASN A 141 -19.10 4.21 38.33
C ASN A 141 -19.81 5.52 38.72
N ARG A 142 -20.80 5.95 37.92
CA ARG A 142 -21.51 7.23 38.09
C ARG A 142 -22.11 7.40 39.48
N GLN A 143 -22.70 6.37 40.04
CA GLN A 143 -23.36 6.44 41.38
C GLN A 143 -22.32 6.71 42.45
N LEU A 144 -21.16 6.07 42.45
CA LEU A 144 -20.07 6.35 43.37
C LEU A 144 -19.53 7.77 43.22
N ILE A 145 -19.25 8.18 41.96
CA ILE A 145 -18.70 9.52 41.62
C ILE A 145 -19.65 10.62 42.06
N HIS A 146 -20.95 10.47 41.84
CA HIS A 146 -21.95 11.46 42.22
C HIS A 146 -22.31 11.41 43.71
N GLY A 147 -22.37 10.21 44.32
CA GLY A 147 -22.65 10.00 45.71
C GLY A 147 -21.63 10.62 46.67
N LEU A 148 -20.39 10.79 46.21
CA LEU A 148 -19.31 11.51 46.92
C LEU A 148 -19.32 12.99 46.55
N GLY A 149 -20.39 13.72 46.83
CA GLY A 149 -20.60 15.09 46.38
C GLY A 149 -19.55 16.10 46.81
N ASP A 150 -19.07 16.01 48.06
CA ASP A 150 -18.09 16.92 48.67
C ASP A 150 -16.60 16.51 48.42
N SER A 151 -16.35 15.71 47.40
CA SER A 151 -15.00 15.24 47.03
C SER A 151 -14.32 16.13 46.00
N VAL A 152 -12.99 16.09 45.95
CA VAL A 152 -12.23 16.61 44.81
C VAL A 152 -12.34 15.61 43.68
N LYS A 153 -12.88 16.01 42.54
CA LYS A 153 -13.07 15.14 41.36
C LYS A 153 -12.05 15.48 40.30
N ILE A 154 -11.29 14.49 39.88
CA ILE A 154 -10.34 14.56 38.78
C ILE A 154 -10.82 13.64 37.67
N ASN A 155 -11.14 14.18 36.52
CA ASN A 155 -11.64 13.43 35.37
C ASN A 155 -10.55 13.11 34.36
N ALA A 156 -10.88 12.36 33.31
CA ALA A 156 -9.95 11.94 32.27
C ALA A 156 -9.32 13.13 31.52
N GLN A 157 -10.07 14.19 31.23
CA GLN A 157 -9.53 15.38 30.56
C GLN A 157 -8.44 16.08 31.38
N MET A 158 -8.60 16.10 32.71
CA MET A 158 -7.57 16.68 33.61
C MET A 158 -6.31 15.79 33.72
N LEU A 159 -6.45 14.51 33.41
CA LEU A 159 -5.32 13.55 33.41
C LEU A 159 -4.51 13.56 32.13
N LYS A 160 -4.97 14.16 31.05
CA LYS A 160 -4.16 14.30 29.84
C LYS A 160 -2.87 15.05 30.11
N VAL A 161 -1.78 14.61 29.51
CA VAL A 161 -0.49 15.32 29.52
C VAL A 161 -0.63 16.53 28.60
N HIS A 162 -0.40 17.73 29.13
CA HIS A 162 -0.47 18.95 28.32
C HIS A 162 0.77 19.12 27.44
N ALA A 163 0.63 19.87 26.34
CA ALA A 163 1.72 20.07 25.38
C ALA A 163 3.02 20.61 26.02
N TYR A 164 2.91 21.51 27.01
CA TYR A 164 4.08 22.03 27.72
C TYR A 164 4.71 20.98 28.67
N GLU A 165 3.92 20.14 29.33
CA GLU A 165 4.41 18.99 30.12
C GLU A 165 5.11 17.98 29.23
N TYR A 166 4.54 17.71 28.05
CA TYR A 166 5.12 16.86 27.05
C TYR A 166 6.47 17.37 26.56
N SER A 167 6.59 18.65 26.25
CA SER A 167 7.85 19.25 25.79
C SER A 167 8.95 19.15 26.84
N ALA A 168 8.65 19.41 28.12
CA ALA A 168 9.58 19.26 29.22
C ALA A 168 10.02 17.80 29.38
N TRP A 169 9.07 16.88 29.33
CA TRP A 169 9.29 15.46 29.45
C TRP A 169 10.09 14.89 28.27
N ALA A 170 9.74 15.26 27.03
CA ALA A 170 10.46 14.84 25.83
C ALA A 170 11.92 15.34 25.82
N SER A 171 12.15 16.57 26.27
CA SER A 171 13.50 17.14 26.41
C SER A 171 14.35 16.37 27.42
N ALA A 172 13.79 15.99 28.56
CA ALA A 172 14.49 15.22 29.59
C ALA A 172 14.92 13.83 29.11
N PHE A 173 14.13 13.21 28.26
CA PHE A 173 14.43 11.90 27.69
C PHE A 173 15.12 11.95 26.32
N SER A 174 15.57 13.13 25.87
CA SER A 174 16.19 13.31 24.54
C SER A 174 15.34 12.79 23.38
N ILE A 175 14.03 12.84 23.54
CA ILE A 175 13.06 12.48 22.52
C ILE A 175 12.80 13.70 21.63
N SER A 176 12.50 13.50 20.36
CA SER A 176 12.09 14.57 19.47
C SER A 176 10.91 15.36 20.07
N THR A 177 11.10 16.67 20.22
CA THR A 177 10.07 17.60 20.69
C THR A 177 9.10 18.01 19.59
N SER A 178 9.04 17.28 18.46
CA SER A 178 8.14 17.61 17.37
C SER A 178 6.68 17.58 17.86
N LEU A 179 5.93 18.61 17.50
CA LEU A 179 4.50 18.71 17.78
C LEU A 179 3.72 17.48 17.24
N ASP A 180 4.25 16.86 16.19
CA ASP A 180 3.63 15.70 15.54
C ASP A 180 3.46 14.51 16.50
N PHE A 181 4.46 14.23 17.33
CA PHE A 181 4.35 13.14 18.32
C PHE A 181 3.34 13.44 19.42
N TYR A 182 3.20 14.71 19.83
CA TYR A 182 2.15 15.08 20.77
C TYR A 182 0.76 14.94 20.14
N GLN A 183 0.60 15.33 18.88
CA GLN A 183 -0.65 15.20 18.15
C GLN A 183 -1.07 13.73 17.99
N LEU A 184 -0.11 12.83 17.73
CA LEU A 184 -0.34 11.40 17.65
C LEU A 184 -0.90 10.78 18.94
N THR A 185 -0.52 11.32 20.10
CA THR A 185 -0.98 10.82 21.41
C THR A 185 -2.12 11.62 22.02
N GLN A 186 -2.31 12.87 21.55
CA GLN A 186 -3.20 13.86 22.16
C GLN A 186 -3.05 13.98 23.67
N GLY A 187 -1.88 13.67 24.20
CA GLY A 187 -1.57 13.70 25.61
C GLY A 187 -2.20 12.59 26.44
N VAL A 188 -2.67 11.50 25.84
CA VAL A 188 -3.13 10.31 26.60
C VAL A 188 -1.93 9.64 27.25
N PRO A 189 -1.88 9.49 28.59
CA PRO A 189 -0.66 9.07 29.31
C PRO A 189 -0.07 7.74 28.85
N GLU A 190 -0.89 6.74 28.58
CA GLU A 190 -0.44 5.42 28.08
C GLU A 190 0.23 5.53 26.72
N LEU A 191 -0.35 6.32 25.82
CA LEU A 191 0.21 6.53 24.48
C LEU A 191 1.53 7.30 24.54
N VAL A 192 1.64 8.27 25.45
CA VAL A 192 2.89 8.99 25.70
C VAL A 192 3.96 8.05 26.27
N SER A 193 3.58 7.14 27.17
CA SER A 193 4.47 6.11 27.72
C SER A 193 4.91 5.08 26.68
N ALA A 194 4.01 4.67 25.78
CA ALA A 194 4.30 3.74 24.67
C ALA A 194 5.32 4.33 23.69
N LEU A 195 5.19 5.63 23.37
CA LEU A 195 6.20 6.34 22.57
C LEU A 195 7.57 6.31 23.21
N GLN A 196 7.65 6.55 24.52
CA GLN A 196 8.90 6.46 25.26
C GLN A 196 9.53 5.07 25.14
N THR A 197 8.75 4.04 25.41
CA THR A 197 9.22 2.64 25.38
C THR A 197 9.71 2.24 23.99
N GLY A 198 9.00 2.64 22.95
CA GLY A 198 9.37 2.35 21.56
C GLY A 198 10.67 3.04 21.13
N LEU A 199 10.84 4.31 21.48
CA LEU A 199 12.02 5.09 21.12
C LEU A 199 13.30 4.61 21.86
N TYR A 200 13.18 4.13 23.10
CA TYR A 200 14.32 3.56 23.82
C TYR A 200 14.67 2.13 23.40
N GLY A 201 13.68 1.34 22.97
CA GLY A 201 13.84 -0.09 22.67
C GLY A 201 14.39 -0.42 21.28
N GLN A 202 14.68 0.55 20.41
CA GLN A 202 14.96 0.33 18.98
C GLN A 202 13.89 -0.55 18.29
N GLY A 203 12.67 -0.54 18.80
CA GLY A 203 11.53 -1.28 18.26
C GLY A 203 10.71 -0.48 17.27
N ASP A 204 9.74 -1.15 16.66
CA ASP A 204 8.72 -0.52 15.82
C ASP A 204 7.80 0.37 16.67
N VAL A 205 8.11 1.67 16.71
CA VAL A 205 7.35 2.68 17.47
C VAL A 205 5.91 2.76 16.99
N ALA A 206 5.68 2.67 15.68
CA ALA A 206 4.36 2.75 15.09
C ALA A 206 3.50 1.56 15.52
N GLY A 207 4.01 0.35 15.43
CA GLY A 207 3.29 -0.86 15.85
C GLY A 207 3.00 -0.92 17.35
N LEU A 208 3.89 -0.39 18.19
CA LEU A 208 3.65 -0.28 19.64
C LEU A 208 2.53 0.73 19.91
N LEU A 209 2.59 1.91 19.30
CA LEU A 209 1.59 2.96 19.47
C LEU A 209 0.21 2.50 18.97
N GLU A 210 0.15 1.83 17.81
CA GLU A 210 -1.08 1.25 17.29
C GLU A 210 -1.73 0.27 18.27
N ASN A 211 -0.95 -0.63 18.88
CA ASN A 211 -1.48 -1.59 19.85
C ASN A 211 -2.05 -0.88 21.08
N GLU A 212 -1.35 0.14 21.60
CA GLU A 212 -1.84 0.87 22.79
C GLU A 212 -3.05 1.76 22.46
N ILE A 213 -3.15 2.34 21.27
CA ILE A 213 -4.38 3.01 20.82
C ILE A 213 -5.56 2.05 20.87
N VAL A 214 -5.41 0.85 20.31
CA VAL A 214 -6.47 -0.16 20.34
C VAL A 214 -6.85 -0.55 21.76
N ASN A 215 -5.88 -0.71 22.67
CA ASN A 215 -6.11 -1.04 24.06
C ASN A 215 -6.90 0.06 24.79
N VAL A 216 -6.49 1.34 24.63
CA VAL A 216 -7.13 2.46 25.31
C VAL A 216 -8.57 2.69 24.80
N TYR A 217 -8.79 2.61 23.48
CA TYR A 217 -10.15 2.67 22.93
C TYR A 217 -11.01 1.48 23.33
N GLY A 218 -10.44 0.27 23.30
CA GLY A 218 -11.11 -0.94 23.74
C GLY A 218 -11.58 -0.84 25.20
N ALA A 219 -10.72 -0.36 26.08
CA ALA A 219 -11.05 -0.12 27.48
C ALA A 219 -12.18 0.93 27.65
N ALA A 220 -12.13 2.02 26.88
CA ALA A 220 -13.16 3.05 26.92
C ALA A 220 -14.53 2.53 26.41
N LEU A 221 -14.52 1.72 25.33
CA LEU A 221 -15.72 1.10 24.79
C LEU A 221 -16.33 0.08 25.77
N VAL A 222 -15.51 -0.75 26.43
CA VAL A 222 -15.96 -1.70 27.45
C VAL A 222 -16.60 -0.96 28.64
N ASP A 223 -15.99 0.15 29.06
CA ASP A 223 -16.54 0.97 30.13
C ASP A 223 -17.88 1.60 29.76
N LEU A 224 -17.98 2.18 28.54
CA LEU A 224 -19.24 2.72 28.02
C LEU A 224 -20.33 1.65 27.83
N ALA A 225 -19.96 0.44 27.46
CA ALA A 225 -20.90 -0.69 27.32
C ALA A 225 -21.47 -1.15 28.67
N SER A 226 -20.77 -0.89 29.78
CA SER A 226 -21.24 -1.21 31.13
C SER A 226 -22.29 -0.21 31.67
N LEU A 227 -22.53 0.90 30.97
CA LEU A 227 -23.55 1.87 31.32
C LEU A 227 -24.96 1.38 30.92
N ASP A 228 -25.96 1.68 31.73
CA ASP A 228 -27.38 1.41 31.40
C ASP A 228 -27.84 2.15 30.14
N ASN A 229 -27.13 3.20 29.73
CA ASN A 229 -27.42 4.01 28.56
C ASN A 229 -26.67 3.52 27.32
N ASN A 230 -27.30 2.61 26.58
CA ASN A 230 -26.75 2.07 25.34
C ASN A 230 -26.50 3.16 24.24
N ALA A 231 -27.12 4.34 24.37
CA ALA A 231 -26.95 5.40 23.37
C ALA A 231 -25.53 5.96 23.33
N LEU A 232 -24.88 6.16 24.48
CA LEU A 232 -23.50 6.66 24.55
C LEU A 232 -22.50 5.65 23.97
N PHE A 233 -22.71 4.38 24.23
CA PHE A 233 -21.90 3.32 23.64
C PHE A 233 -22.06 3.28 22.11
N CYS A 234 -23.30 3.39 21.59
CA CYS A 234 -23.56 3.48 20.15
C CYS A 234 -22.86 4.67 19.51
N VAL A 235 -22.88 5.83 20.16
CA VAL A 235 -22.17 7.04 19.69
C VAL A 235 -20.67 6.79 19.61
N ALA A 236 -20.08 6.26 20.66
CA ALA A 236 -18.64 5.93 20.66
C ALA A 236 -18.27 4.93 19.55
N CYS A 237 -19.09 3.90 19.34
CA CYS A 237 -18.94 2.96 18.23
C CYS A 237 -19.01 3.66 16.87
N LEU A 238 -19.97 4.56 16.66
CA LEU A 238 -20.09 5.32 15.42
C LEU A 238 -18.89 6.25 15.21
N MET A 239 -18.41 6.93 16.24
CA MET A 239 -17.21 7.76 16.16
C MET A 239 -15.99 6.94 15.72
N VAL A 240 -15.80 5.73 16.26
CA VAL A 240 -14.72 4.82 15.86
C VAL A 240 -14.89 4.36 14.41
N LEU A 241 -16.10 3.99 13.99
CA LEU A 241 -16.36 3.57 12.61
C LEU A 241 -16.09 4.69 11.61
N MET A 242 -16.54 5.89 11.90
CA MET A 242 -16.40 7.05 11.01
C MET A 242 -14.99 7.67 11.08
N GLY A 243 -14.33 7.58 12.22
CA GLY A 243 -13.01 8.13 12.50
C GLY A 243 -13.02 9.61 12.83
N GLU A 244 -13.64 10.42 12.01
CA GLU A 244 -13.84 11.85 12.18
C GLU A 244 -15.18 12.26 11.56
N GLY A 245 -15.71 13.41 11.93
CA GLY A 245 -16.95 13.89 11.37
C GLY A 245 -17.59 15.00 12.18
N ASN A 246 -18.86 15.21 11.90
CA ASN A 246 -19.69 16.26 12.49
C ASN A 246 -20.73 15.61 13.44
N ILE A 247 -21.09 16.32 14.50
CA ILE A 247 -22.13 15.86 15.45
C ILE A 247 -23.48 15.63 14.74
N ALA A 248 -23.80 16.42 13.72
CA ALA A 248 -25.04 16.24 12.95
C ALA A 248 -25.04 14.90 12.16
N GLU A 249 -23.88 14.40 11.73
CA GLU A 249 -23.74 13.10 11.10
C GLU A 249 -24.01 11.97 12.11
N LEU A 250 -23.52 12.10 13.33
CA LEU A 250 -23.84 11.15 14.41
C LEU A 250 -25.35 11.17 14.74
N GLU A 251 -25.96 12.36 14.79
CA GLU A 251 -27.41 12.49 15.02
C GLU A 251 -28.22 11.88 13.86
N ALA A 252 -27.74 11.99 12.63
CA ALA A 252 -28.36 11.36 11.46
C ALA A 252 -28.30 9.82 11.51
N CYS A 253 -27.39 9.23 12.29
CA CYS A 253 -27.39 7.80 12.63
C CYS A 253 -28.53 7.40 13.59
N GLY A 254 -29.41 8.31 13.97
CA GLY A 254 -30.54 8.07 14.84
C GLY A 254 -30.23 8.15 16.34
N VAL A 255 -29.04 8.70 16.69
CA VAL A 255 -28.64 8.90 18.08
C VAL A 255 -28.58 10.39 18.39
N ARG A 256 -29.42 10.85 19.35
CA ARG A 256 -29.40 12.25 19.79
C ARG A 256 -28.39 12.42 20.92
N LEU A 257 -27.47 13.36 20.76
CA LEU A 257 -26.52 13.78 21.77
C LEU A 257 -27.01 15.05 22.46
N SER A 258 -27.49 14.93 23.71
CA SER A 258 -27.77 16.09 24.53
C SER A 258 -26.49 16.85 24.88
N MET A 259 -26.60 18.13 25.30
CA MET A 259 -25.44 18.90 25.78
C MET A 259 -24.75 18.23 26.99
N VAL A 260 -25.50 17.49 27.79
CA VAL A 260 -24.98 16.71 28.93
C VAL A 260 -24.14 15.54 28.42
N ASP A 261 -24.59 14.82 27.39
CA ASP A 261 -23.87 13.71 26.79
C ASP A 261 -22.57 14.19 26.13
N GLN A 262 -22.61 15.31 25.40
CA GLN A 262 -21.42 15.94 24.82
C GLN A 262 -20.40 16.31 25.89
N SER A 263 -20.86 16.96 26.96
CA SER A 263 -19.98 17.30 28.11
C SER A 263 -19.40 16.06 28.78
N TYR A 264 -20.12 14.96 28.80
CA TYR A 264 -19.67 13.68 29.32
C TYR A 264 -18.51 13.11 28.49
N PHE A 265 -18.66 13.09 27.15
CA PHE A 265 -17.57 12.67 26.25
C PHE A 265 -16.31 13.54 26.42
N VAL A 266 -16.46 14.86 26.40
CA VAL A 266 -15.32 15.80 26.51
C VAL A 266 -14.57 15.62 27.83
N ARG A 267 -15.28 15.39 28.91
CA ARG A 267 -14.72 15.34 30.26
C ARG A 267 -14.18 13.96 30.61
N ASP A 268 -14.97 12.92 30.31
CA ASP A 268 -14.75 11.59 30.88
C ASP A 268 -14.14 10.61 29.85
N TYR A 269 -14.34 10.87 28.53
CA TYR A 269 -13.78 10.08 27.43
C TYR A 269 -13.14 10.96 26.35
N PRO A 270 -12.17 11.81 26.71
CA PRO A 270 -11.60 12.78 25.79
C PRO A 270 -10.80 12.16 24.63
N ILE A 271 -10.61 10.85 24.60
CA ILE A 271 -9.97 10.11 23.51
C ILE A 271 -10.82 10.14 22.23
N PHE A 272 -12.14 10.29 22.34
CA PHE A 272 -13.01 10.37 21.17
C PHE A 272 -12.98 11.75 20.48
N GLY A 273 -12.22 12.72 21.02
CA GLY A 273 -11.94 13.99 20.38
C GLY A 273 -13.18 14.83 20.02
N LEU A 274 -14.26 14.74 20.83
CA LEU A 274 -15.48 15.52 20.62
C LEU A 274 -15.24 16.98 20.98
N ASP A 275 -15.49 17.88 20.01
CA ASP A 275 -15.50 19.34 20.20
C ASP A 275 -16.92 19.91 20.00
N PRO A 276 -17.63 20.25 21.09
CA PRO A 276 -18.96 20.82 20.99
C PRO A 276 -19.01 22.22 20.36
N ALA A 277 -17.90 22.99 20.42
CA ALA A 277 -17.85 24.35 19.86
C ALA A 277 -17.76 24.30 18.32
N GLU A 278 -16.91 23.46 17.80
CA GLU A 278 -16.74 23.19 16.37
C GLU A 278 -17.82 22.23 15.84
N ARG A 279 -18.61 21.63 16.74
CA ARG A 279 -19.56 20.54 16.44
C ARG A 279 -18.94 19.38 15.67
N SER A 280 -17.68 19.05 15.95
CA SER A 280 -16.89 18.03 15.29
C SER A 280 -16.40 16.96 16.27
N PHE A 281 -15.92 15.85 15.74
CA PHE A 281 -15.20 14.84 16.50
C PHE A 281 -14.06 14.27 15.64
N THR A 282 -12.98 13.88 16.30
CA THR A 282 -11.82 13.26 15.64
C THR A 282 -11.24 12.18 16.56
N CYS A 283 -11.45 10.93 16.21
CA CYS A 283 -10.84 9.80 16.89
C CYS A 283 -9.35 9.70 16.53
N LEU A 284 -8.50 9.44 17.53
CA LEU A 284 -7.11 9.10 17.30
C LEU A 284 -7.02 7.86 16.41
N GLY A 285 -6.19 7.91 15.43
CA GLY A 285 -5.87 6.77 14.59
C GLY A 285 -4.55 7.06 13.90
N THR A 286 -3.55 6.26 14.17
CA THR A 286 -2.43 6.12 13.26
C THR A 286 -2.91 5.37 12.04
N GLU A 287 -2.32 5.68 10.89
CA GLU A 287 -2.65 5.18 9.57
C GLU A 287 -3.20 3.74 9.53
N ASP A 288 -4.19 3.57 8.73
CA ASP A 288 -4.91 2.36 8.26
C ASP A 288 -5.01 1.10 9.18
N ASN A 289 -3.92 0.59 9.75
CA ASN A 289 -3.94 -0.67 10.51
C ASN A 289 -4.56 -0.57 11.91
N GLY A 290 -4.26 0.50 12.64
CA GLY A 290 -4.84 0.72 13.98
C GLY A 290 -6.34 1.03 13.88
N ARG A 291 -6.74 1.86 12.92
CA ARG A 291 -8.15 2.15 12.63
C ARG A 291 -8.91 0.90 12.21
N LEU A 292 -8.31 0.08 11.35
CA LEU A 292 -8.94 -1.16 10.89
C LEU A 292 -9.21 -2.13 12.04
N ARG A 293 -8.27 -2.26 12.97
CA ARG A 293 -8.43 -3.12 14.17
C ARG A 293 -9.54 -2.61 15.09
N LEU A 294 -9.59 -1.29 15.34
CA LEU A 294 -10.65 -0.67 16.15
C LEU A 294 -12.03 -0.82 15.49
N ARG A 295 -12.11 -0.57 14.18
CA ARG A 295 -13.35 -0.76 13.41
C ARG A 295 -13.80 -2.22 13.42
N LYS A 296 -12.85 -3.16 13.33
CA LYS A 296 -13.15 -4.58 13.44
C LYS A 296 -13.76 -4.94 14.79
N LEU A 297 -13.18 -4.42 15.87
CA LEU A 297 -13.71 -4.61 17.22
C LEU A 297 -15.17 -4.14 17.33
N VAL A 298 -15.45 -2.94 16.81
CA VAL A 298 -16.80 -2.37 16.82
C VAL A 298 -17.75 -3.17 15.92
N ALA A 299 -17.30 -3.58 14.74
CA ALA A 299 -18.12 -4.35 13.80
C ALA A 299 -18.48 -5.75 14.34
N GLU A 300 -17.60 -6.36 15.11
CA GLU A 300 -17.90 -7.64 15.79
C GLU A 300 -18.94 -7.49 16.90
N VAL A 301 -18.92 -6.38 17.64
CA VAL A 301 -19.84 -6.14 18.77
C VAL A 301 -21.17 -5.54 18.31
N ARG A 302 -21.16 -4.67 17.30
CA ARG A 302 -22.34 -3.91 16.82
C ARG A 302 -22.38 -3.86 15.28
N PRO A 303 -22.53 -5.01 14.63
CA PRO A 303 -22.51 -5.10 13.16
C PRO A 303 -23.57 -4.23 12.49
N GLU A 304 -24.73 -3.99 13.14
CA GLU A 304 -25.82 -3.16 12.63
C GLU A 304 -25.46 -1.68 12.48
N LEU A 305 -24.38 -1.20 13.13
CA LEU A 305 -23.95 0.20 13.01
C LEU A 305 -23.08 0.44 11.76
N VAL A 306 -22.44 -0.60 11.24
CA VAL A 306 -21.54 -0.47 10.08
C VAL A 306 -22.27 0.04 8.83
N PRO A 307 -23.38 -0.58 8.37
CA PRO A 307 -24.09 -0.09 7.20
C PRO A 307 -24.72 1.29 7.44
N ARG A 308 -25.08 1.64 8.68
CA ARG A 308 -25.57 2.99 9.02
C ARG A 308 -24.46 4.03 8.87
N ALA A 309 -23.28 3.76 9.43
CA ALA A 309 -22.13 4.65 9.31
C ALA A 309 -21.74 4.84 7.83
N ALA A 310 -21.65 3.76 7.05
CA ALA A 310 -21.36 3.82 5.62
C ALA A 310 -22.33 4.71 4.85
N ARG A 311 -23.66 4.53 5.05
CA ARG A 311 -24.68 5.37 4.39
C ARG A 311 -24.57 6.85 4.76
N ILE A 312 -24.19 7.19 5.97
CA ILE A 312 -24.06 8.59 6.39
C ILE A 312 -22.82 9.22 5.82
N LEU A 313 -21.72 8.47 5.82
CA LEU A 313 -20.50 8.90 5.14
C LEU A 313 -20.75 9.17 3.65
N LEU A 314 -21.52 8.31 2.97
CA LEU A 314 -21.90 8.53 1.57
C LEU A 314 -22.77 9.78 1.40
N LYS A 315 -23.77 10.00 2.28
CA LYS A 315 -24.57 11.23 2.27
C LYS A 315 -23.75 12.49 2.52
N ALA A 316 -22.65 12.39 3.28
CA ALA A 316 -21.72 13.47 3.53
C ALA A 316 -20.65 13.63 2.43
N GLY A 317 -20.70 12.83 1.33
CA GLY A 317 -19.72 12.83 0.25
C GLY A 317 -18.38 12.18 0.60
N ARG A 318 -18.29 11.46 1.73
CA ARG A 318 -17.06 10.81 2.23
C ARG A 318 -16.96 9.37 1.73
N CYS A 319 -16.90 9.20 0.41
CA CYS A 319 -16.97 7.90 -0.25
C CYS A 319 -15.84 6.95 0.15
N ASP A 320 -14.59 7.45 0.24
CA ASP A 320 -13.43 6.64 0.65
C ASP A 320 -13.62 6.02 2.05
N ALA A 321 -14.07 6.83 3.01
CA ALA A 321 -14.30 6.36 4.36
C ALA A 321 -15.44 5.33 4.41
N ALA A 322 -16.50 5.56 3.64
CA ALA A 322 -17.64 4.64 3.54
C ALA A 322 -17.25 3.30 2.92
N MET A 323 -16.52 3.35 1.80
CA MET A 323 -16.09 2.13 1.11
C MET A 323 -15.01 1.38 1.88
N GLY A 324 -14.15 2.08 2.62
CA GLY A 324 -13.22 1.44 3.54
C GLY A 324 -13.92 0.66 4.66
N LEU A 325 -15.11 1.12 5.12
CA LEU A 325 -15.95 0.35 6.03
C LEU A 325 -16.65 -0.81 5.32
N ALA A 326 -17.15 -0.57 4.12
CA ALA A 326 -17.88 -1.56 3.34
C ALA A 326 -16.99 -2.75 2.96
N ASP A 327 -15.78 -2.50 2.43
CA ASP A 327 -14.83 -3.54 2.01
C ASP A 327 -14.33 -4.38 3.20
N ALA A 328 -14.21 -3.77 4.38
CA ALA A 328 -13.68 -4.45 5.55
C ALA A 328 -14.73 -5.26 6.34
N PHE A 329 -16.00 -4.83 6.35
CA PHE A 329 -16.96 -5.32 7.34
C PHE A 329 -18.36 -5.61 6.81
N LEU A 330 -18.70 -5.18 5.60
CA LEU A 330 -20.01 -5.47 5.02
C LEU A 330 -19.96 -6.74 4.17
N ASP A 331 -21.06 -7.47 4.19
CA ASP A 331 -21.26 -8.54 3.26
C ASP A 331 -21.56 -7.99 1.84
N ARG A 332 -21.53 -8.89 0.87
CA ARG A 332 -21.81 -8.55 -0.52
C ARG A 332 -23.16 -7.84 -0.70
N GLU A 333 -24.21 -8.35 -0.05
CA GLU A 333 -25.58 -7.86 -0.23
C GLU A 333 -25.68 -6.39 0.20
N ALA A 334 -25.07 -6.06 1.35
CA ALA A 334 -25.01 -4.69 1.83
C ALA A 334 -24.19 -3.76 0.92
N VAL A 335 -23.08 -4.25 0.35
CA VAL A 335 -22.29 -3.45 -0.61
C VAL A 335 -23.09 -3.20 -1.90
N LEU A 336 -23.83 -4.20 -2.39
CA LEU A 336 -24.68 -4.03 -3.56
C LEU A 336 -25.86 -3.07 -3.29
N GLU A 337 -26.46 -3.12 -2.11
CA GLU A 337 -27.47 -2.14 -1.69
C GLU A 337 -26.92 -0.71 -1.70
N LEU A 338 -25.71 -0.49 -1.18
CA LEU A 338 -25.03 0.81 -1.25
C LEU A 338 -24.77 1.24 -2.70
N ALA A 339 -24.33 0.31 -3.55
CA ALA A 339 -24.16 0.58 -4.98
C ALA A 339 -25.47 0.96 -5.67
N GLY A 340 -26.58 0.33 -5.30
CA GLY A 340 -27.90 0.69 -5.83
C GLY A 340 -28.37 2.09 -5.43
N GLN A 341 -28.00 2.57 -4.25
CA GLN A 341 -28.40 3.88 -3.73
C GLN A 341 -27.42 5.01 -4.11
N TYR A 342 -26.11 4.73 -4.17
CA TYR A 342 -25.04 5.72 -4.33
C TYR A 342 -24.09 5.38 -5.48
N GLY A 343 -24.53 4.55 -6.44
CA GLY A 343 -23.67 4.03 -7.51
C GLY A 343 -23.02 5.10 -8.35
N VAL A 344 -23.69 6.24 -8.57
CA VAL A 344 -23.13 7.39 -9.29
C VAL A 344 -21.94 7.95 -8.52
N ASP A 345 -22.15 8.34 -7.25
CA ASP A 345 -21.10 8.95 -6.43
C ASP A 345 -19.92 8.02 -6.26
N LEU A 346 -20.17 6.74 -5.99
CA LEU A 346 -19.14 5.70 -5.81
C LEU A 346 -18.34 5.44 -7.08
N ALA A 347 -18.99 5.37 -8.24
CA ALA A 347 -18.29 5.20 -9.51
C ALA A 347 -17.39 6.42 -9.83
N LEU A 348 -17.81 7.62 -9.45
CA LEU A 348 -17.12 8.87 -9.75
C LEU A 348 -15.96 9.16 -8.81
N THR A 349 -16.00 8.65 -7.58
CA THR A 349 -14.93 8.79 -6.59
C THR A 349 -13.89 7.67 -6.66
N GLY A 350 -13.95 6.78 -7.68
CA GLY A 350 -12.95 5.76 -7.93
C GLY A 350 -13.21 4.40 -7.27
N HIS A 351 -14.38 4.21 -6.63
CA HIS A 351 -14.75 2.96 -5.96
C HIS A 351 -15.41 1.91 -6.88
N GLY A 352 -15.38 2.15 -8.19
CA GLY A 352 -15.94 1.22 -9.17
C GLY A 352 -15.33 -0.17 -9.08
N ALA A 353 -14.05 -0.28 -8.81
CA ALA A 353 -13.36 -1.56 -8.69
C ALA A 353 -13.82 -2.38 -7.47
N ASP A 354 -14.09 -1.72 -6.34
CA ASP A 354 -14.55 -2.39 -5.11
C ASP A 354 -15.96 -2.94 -5.28
N ILE A 355 -16.83 -2.16 -5.90
CA ILE A 355 -18.20 -2.60 -6.25
C ILE A 355 -18.15 -3.80 -7.22
N CYS A 356 -17.30 -3.72 -8.25
CA CYS A 356 -17.14 -4.83 -9.20
C CYS A 356 -16.64 -6.10 -8.51
N ARG A 357 -15.71 -5.97 -7.58
CA ARG A 357 -15.19 -7.10 -6.78
C ARG A 357 -16.29 -7.73 -5.95
N ALA A 358 -17.07 -6.92 -5.23
CA ALA A 358 -18.20 -7.40 -4.46
C ALA A 358 -19.23 -8.12 -5.33
N ALA A 359 -19.50 -7.60 -6.54
CA ALA A 359 -20.42 -8.23 -7.48
C ALA A 359 -19.88 -9.56 -8.05
N LEU A 360 -18.57 -9.66 -8.35
CA LEU A 360 -17.94 -10.85 -8.94
C LEU A 360 -17.70 -11.98 -7.92
N GLY A 361 -17.56 -11.65 -6.65
CA GLY A 361 -17.23 -12.63 -5.58
C GLY A 361 -18.21 -13.78 -5.41
N THR A 362 -19.23 -13.91 -6.24
CA THR A 362 -20.32 -14.90 -6.16
C THR A 362 -20.53 -15.72 -7.42
N ILE A 363 -19.82 -15.41 -8.50
CA ILE A 363 -19.98 -16.17 -9.75
C ILE A 363 -19.33 -17.57 -9.65
N ASP A 364 -18.40 -17.74 -8.71
CA ASP A 364 -17.67 -18.99 -8.50
C ASP A 364 -18.15 -19.81 -7.28
N ALA A 365 -19.20 -19.41 -6.58
CA ALA A 365 -19.71 -20.16 -5.45
C ALA A 365 -20.72 -21.22 -5.90
N ASP A 366 -20.57 -22.44 -5.39
CA ASP A 366 -21.53 -23.55 -5.60
C ASP A 366 -22.95 -23.28 -5.11
N ASP A 367 -23.19 -22.12 -4.50
CA ASP A 367 -24.49 -21.66 -4.03
C ASP A 367 -24.87 -20.36 -4.79
N PRO A 368 -25.90 -20.37 -5.63
CA PRO A 368 -26.28 -19.19 -6.41
C PRO A 368 -26.80 -18.10 -5.47
N ALA A 369 -25.97 -17.08 -5.26
CA ALA A 369 -26.41 -15.89 -4.53
C ALA A 369 -27.61 -15.24 -5.24
N PRO A 370 -28.50 -14.58 -4.49
CA PRO A 370 -29.67 -13.93 -5.08
C PRO A 370 -29.23 -12.92 -6.16
N GLU A 371 -29.97 -12.92 -7.26
CA GLU A 371 -29.72 -11.99 -8.36
C GLU A 371 -29.91 -10.54 -7.85
N PRO A 372 -29.00 -9.60 -8.19
CA PRO A 372 -29.12 -8.23 -7.73
C PRO A 372 -30.43 -7.56 -8.21
N THR A 373 -30.98 -6.68 -7.41
CA THR A 373 -32.13 -5.85 -7.80
C THR A 373 -31.77 -4.96 -9.00
N PRO A 374 -32.72 -4.45 -9.76
CA PRO A 374 -32.44 -3.54 -10.88
C PRO A 374 -31.63 -2.29 -10.48
N ALA A 375 -31.89 -1.72 -9.30
CA ALA A 375 -31.13 -0.58 -8.79
C ALA A 375 -29.68 -0.96 -8.46
N GLU A 376 -29.47 -2.08 -7.77
CA GLU A 376 -28.13 -2.63 -7.49
C GLU A 376 -27.39 -2.97 -8.79
N ALA A 377 -28.08 -3.59 -9.75
CA ALA A 377 -27.51 -3.91 -11.04
C ALA A 377 -27.07 -2.64 -11.79
N LEU A 378 -27.81 -1.54 -11.69
CA LEU A 378 -27.44 -0.27 -12.29
C LEU A 378 -26.21 0.32 -11.59
N GLY A 379 -26.13 0.28 -10.28
CA GLY A 379 -24.96 0.74 -9.52
C GLY A 379 -23.70 -0.05 -9.89
N VAL A 380 -23.80 -1.39 -9.99
CA VAL A 380 -22.71 -2.25 -10.45
C VAL A 380 -22.38 -1.99 -11.92
N TYR A 381 -23.37 -1.71 -12.75
CA TYR A 381 -23.16 -1.36 -14.15
C TYR A 381 -22.32 -0.07 -14.28
N LEU A 382 -22.69 0.98 -13.56
CA LEU A 382 -21.95 2.25 -13.51
C LEU A 382 -20.50 2.02 -13.04
N ALA A 383 -20.33 1.25 -11.99
CA ALA A 383 -19.01 0.86 -11.48
C ALA A 383 -18.19 0.09 -12.52
N ALA A 384 -18.81 -0.88 -13.20
CA ALA A 384 -18.15 -1.67 -14.25
C ALA A 384 -17.74 -0.84 -15.47
N VAL A 385 -18.58 0.13 -15.85
CA VAL A 385 -18.26 1.09 -16.92
C VAL A 385 -17.09 1.97 -16.53
N SER A 386 -17.06 2.49 -15.29
CA SER A 386 -16.00 3.38 -14.83
C SER A 386 -14.60 2.73 -14.79
N VAL A 387 -14.54 1.39 -14.61
CA VAL A 387 -13.29 0.62 -14.60
C VAL A 387 -13.08 -0.24 -15.86
N SER A 388 -13.81 0.02 -16.92
CA SER A 388 -13.74 -0.68 -18.21
C SER A 388 -13.97 -2.20 -18.15
N ASN A 389 -14.71 -2.69 -17.14
CA ASN A 389 -15.10 -4.09 -17.04
C ASN A 389 -16.33 -4.41 -17.89
N THR A 390 -16.12 -4.54 -19.19
CA THR A 390 -17.19 -4.72 -20.20
C THR A 390 -18.01 -6.01 -20.03
N LYS A 391 -17.40 -7.08 -19.50
CA LYS A 391 -18.10 -8.36 -19.26
C LYS A 391 -19.13 -8.22 -18.16
N LEU A 392 -18.74 -7.63 -17.05
CA LEU A 392 -19.64 -7.39 -15.92
C LEU A 392 -20.74 -6.39 -16.29
N ALA A 393 -20.38 -5.29 -16.99
CA ALA A 393 -21.35 -4.32 -17.46
C ALA A 393 -22.44 -4.96 -18.34
N ARG A 394 -22.07 -5.79 -19.32
CA ARG A 394 -23.05 -6.51 -20.15
C ARG A 394 -23.93 -7.46 -19.35
N TYR A 395 -23.35 -8.16 -18.38
CA TYR A 395 -24.13 -9.03 -17.49
C TYR A 395 -25.16 -8.24 -16.70
N MET A 396 -24.76 -7.13 -16.08
CA MET A 396 -25.67 -6.25 -15.32
C MET A 396 -26.72 -5.60 -16.21
N ALA A 397 -26.38 -5.19 -17.42
CA ALA A 397 -27.34 -4.71 -18.41
C ALA A 397 -28.42 -5.77 -18.70
N SER A 398 -28.05 -7.05 -18.82
CA SER A 398 -29.02 -8.14 -18.99
C SER A 398 -29.89 -8.39 -17.77
N VAL A 399 -29.39 -8.13 -16.55
CA VAL A 399 -30.20 -8.17 -15.31
C VAL A 399 -31.25 -7.06 -15.31
N ILE A 400 -30.85 -5.84 -15.67
CA ILE A 400 -31.77 -4.70 -15.79
C ILE A 400 -32.85 -4.96 -16.85
N GLU A 401 -32.48 -5.48 -18.01
CA GLU A 401 -33.41 -5.82 -19.10
C GLU A 401 -34.47 -6.84 -18.64
N ARG A 402 -34.02 -7.88 -17.94
CA ARG A 402 -34.94 -8.89 -17.36
C ARG A 402 -35.88 -8.33 -16.31
N GLY A 403 -35.48 -7.26 -15.63
CA GLY A 403 -36.33 -6.57 -14.65
C GLY A 403 -37.55 -5.87 -15.23
N GLY A 404 -37.52 -5.46 -16.51
CA GLY A 404 -38.63 -4.88 -17.22
C GLY A 404 -39.35 -3.73 -16.49
N GLU A 405 -40.64 -3.81 -16.28
CA GLU A 405 -41.42 -2.78 -15.58
C GLU A 405 -40.97 -2.54 -14.14
N ARG A 406 -40.49 -3.58 -13.46
CA ARG A 406 -39.91 -3.46 -12.12
C ARG A 406 -38.66 -2.59 -12.14
N ALA A 407 -37.81 -2.77 -13.11
CA ALA A 407 -36.61 -1.97 -13.29
C ALA A 407 -36.98 -0.48 -13.52
N ALA A 408 -38.02 -0.20 -14.32
CA ALA A 408 -38.46 1.18 -14.55
C ALA A 408 -38.98 1.88 -13.27
N CYS A 409 -39.50 1.12 -12.30
CA CYS A 409 -39.97 1.67 -11.03
C CYS A 409 -38.91 1.80 -9.95
N GLU A 410 -37.91 0.91 -9.92
CA GLU A 410 -36.90 0.85 -8.86
C GLU A 410 -35.66 1.69 -9.18
N ILE A 411 -35.39 1.96 -10.46
CA ILE A 411 -34.22 2.71 -10.91
C ILE A 411 -34.44 4.21 -10.73
N ASP A 412 -33.49 4.88 -10.07
CA ASP A 412 -33.47 6.33 -9.96
C ASP A 412 -33.23 6.97 -11.35
N PRO A 413 -34.09 7.93 -11.77
CA PRO A 413 -33.98 8.58 -13.09
C PRO A 413 -32.63 9.26 -13.35
N VAL A 414 -31.99 9.85 -12.31
CA VAL A 414 -30.69 10.50 -12.42
C VAL A 414 -29.62 9.48 -12.72
N SER A 415 -29.56 8.43 -11.92
CA SER A 415 -28.60 7.32 -12.08
C SER A 415 -28.75 6.64 -13.45
N TRP A 416 -29.98 6.49 -13.92
CA TRP A 416 -30.27 5.96 -15.26
C TRP A 416 -29.70 6.82 -16.37
N ARG A 417 -29.91 8.14 -16.29
CA ARG A 417 -29.38 9.10 -17.27
C ARG A 417 -27.85 9.12 -17.29
N VAL A 418 -27.22 9.06 -16.11
CA VAL A 418 -25.77 8.92 -16.00
C VAL A 418 -25.30 7.66 -16.69
N ALA A 419 -25.94 6.52 -16.45
CA ALA A 419 -25.57 5.25 -17.07
C ALA A 419 -25.69 5.31 -18.61
N GLN A 420 -26.76 5.91 -19.14
CA GLN A 420 -26.93 6.10 -20.57
C GLN A 420 -25.83 7.01 -21.15
N THR A 421 -25.57 8.14 -20.49
CA THR A 421 -24.57 9.10 -20.94
C THR A 421 -23.17 8.50 -20.92
N LEU A 422 -22.77 7.84 -19.83
CA LEU A 422 -21.51 7.15 -19.72
C LEU A 422 -21.35 6.05 -20.76
N THR A 423 -22.43 5.29 -21.02
CA THR A 423 -22.38 4.22 -22.02
C THR A 423 -22.21 4.79 -23.44
N ALA A 424 -22.96 5.80 -23.79
CA ALA A 424 -22.86 6.44 -25.11
C ALA A 424 -21.48 7.04 -25.32
N VAL A 425 -20.94 7.70 -24.31
CA VAL A 425 -19.64 8.34 -24.33
C VAL A 425 -18.50 7.31 -24.38
N CYS A 426 -18.57 6.23 -23.59
CA CYS A 426 -17.50 5.24 -23.50
C CYS A 426 -17.53 4.19 -24.64
N TYR A 427 -18.72 3.84 -25.15
CA TYR A 427 -18.89 2.68 -26.04
C TYR A 427 -19.73 2.97 -27.28
N GLY A 428 -20.18 4.21 -27.50
CA GLY A 428 -21.01 4.61 -28.64
C GLY A 428 -22.42 4.00 -28.66
N ASP A 429 -23.14 4.18 -29.75
CA ASP A 429 -24.55 3.73 -29.92
C ASP A 429 -24.71 2.20 -29.86
N ASN A 430 -23.65 1.43 -30.06
CA ASN A 430 -23.65 -0.04 -29.92
C ASN A 430 -23.32 -0.51 -28.49
N GLY A 431 -23.60 0.31 -27.53
CA GLY A 431 -23.22 0.18 -26.11
C GLY A 431 -23.35 -1.21 -25.52
N LEU A 432 -22.94 -1.33 -24.27
CA LEU A 432 -22.81 -2.60 -23.50
C LEU A 432 -24.13 -3.32 -23.21
N GLY A 433 -25.18 -3.11 -24.06
CA GLY A 433 -26.47 -3.80 -23.95
C GLY A 433 -27.42 -3.19 -22.93
N LEU A 434 -27.20 -1.93 -22.51
CA LEU A 434 -28.17 -1.25 -21.65
C LEU A 434 -29.49 -1.08 -22.41
N PRO A 435 -30.66 -1.47 -21.83
CA PRO A 435 -31.93 -1.45 -22.56
C PRO A 435 -32.35 -0.03 -22.89
N THR A 436 -32.57 0.24 -24.18
CA THR A 436 -32.98 1.58 -24.67
C THR A 436 -34.46 1.87 -24.46
N ASN A 437 -35.27 0.86 -24.20
CA ASN A 437 -36.75 0.95 -24.14
C ASN A 437 -37.29 0.97 -22.71
N LEU A 438 -36.44 1.14 -21.70
CA LEU A 438 -36.91 1.20 -20.30
C LEU A 438 -37.62 2.54 -20.06
N ALA A 439 -38.89 2.50 -19.68
CA ALA A 439 -39.71 3.69 -19.42
C ALA A 439 -39.42 4.31 -18.04
N VAL A 440 -38.15 4.73 -17.83
CA VAL A 440 -37.78 5.50 -16.64
C VAL A 440 -38.24 6.95 -16.86
N PRO A 441 -38.84 7.63 -15.85
CA PRO A 441 -39.31 9.00 -15.97
C PRO A 441 -38.21 9.96 -16.43
N GLU A 442 -38.51 10.87 -17.37
CA GLU A 442 -37.55 11.91 -17.78
C GLU A 442 -37.39 12.96 -16.68
N ILE A 443 -36.13 13.42 -16.52
CA ILE A 443 -35.79 14.50 -15.60
C ILE A 443 -35.90 15.83 -16.37
N GLU A 444 -36.73 16.73 -15.93
CA GLU A 444 -36.90 18.06 -16.54
C GLU A 444 -35.75 19.05 -16.21
N THR A 445 -34.87 18.70 -15.27
CA THR A 445 -33.78 19.59 -14.81
C THR A 445 -32.41 19.06 -15.18
N SER A 446 -31.57 19.88 -15.85
CA SER A 446 -30.14 19.60 -16.00
C SER A 446 -29.47 19.59 -14.64
N HIS A 447 -28.88 18.46 -14.26
CA HIS A 447 -28.15 18.33 -13.00
C HIS A 447 -26.69 18.68 -13.27
N THR A 448 -26.25 19.89 -12.91
CA THR A 448 -24.91 20.41 -13.23
C THR A 448 -23.78 19.48 -12.79
N ALA A 449 -23.93 18.87 -11.61
CA ALA A 449 -22.99 17.86 -11.12
C ALA A 449 -22.92 16.61 -12.01
N LEU A 450 -24.02 16.20 -12.58
CA LEU A 450 -24.16 15.02 -13.45
C LEU A 450 -23.39 15.21 -14.77
N ASP A 451 -23.56 16.38 -15.38
CA ASP A 451 -22.91 16.71 -16.64
C ASP A 451 -21.39 16.82 -16.45
N MET A 452 -20.94 17.35 -15.32
CA MET A 452 -19.53 17.55 -15.01
C MET A 452 -18.82 16.26 -14.62
N LEU A 453 -19.50 15.42 -13.85
CA LEU A 453 -18.95 14.12 -13.47
C LEU A 453 -18.88 13.18 -14.67
N SER A 454 -19.85 13.25 -15.57
CA SER A 454 -19.82 12.57 -16.86
C SER A 454 -18.62 13.04 -17.68
N ALA A 455 -18.38 14.35 -17.70
CA ALA A 455 -17.24 14.94 -18.40
C ALA A 455 -15.89 14.56 -17.76
N HIS A 456 -15.76 14.52 -16.45
CA HIS A 456 -14.56 14.05 -15.76
C HIS A 456 -14.19 12.62 -16.15
N ILE A 457 -15.16 11.70 -16.12
CA ILE A 457 -14.93 10.32 -16.52
C ILE A 457 -14.53 10.26 -18.00
N GLU A 458 -15.20 11.04 -18.85
CA GLU A 458 -14.87 11.09 -20.26
C GLU A 458 -13.46 11.65 -20.50
N ILE A 459 -13.07 12.70 -19.81
CA ILE A 459 -11.71 13.25 -19.89
C ILE A 459 -10.69 12.17 -19.48
N LYS A 460 -10.86 11.55 -18.32
CA LYS A 460 -9.96 10.47 -17.88
C LYS A 460 -9.89 9.33 -18.87
N ARG A 461 -11.04 8.90 -19.38
CA ARG A 461 -11.12 7.84 -20.39
C ARG A 461 -10.36 8.24 -21.67
N CYS A 462 -10.65 9.41 -22.20
CA CYS A 462 -9.98 9.90 -23.40
C CYS A 462 -8.47 10.04 -23.20
N LEU A 463 -8.02 10.57 -22.04
CA LEU A 463 -6.59 10.67 -21.72
C LEU A 463 -5.92 9.28 -21.62
N THR A 464 -6.60 8.28 -21.08
CA THR A 464 -6.02 6.92 -20.94
C THR A 464 -6.13 6.09 -22.21
N GLU A 465 -7.12 6.32 -23.06
CA GLU A 465 -7.33 5.59 -24.31
C GLU A 465 -6.67 6.25 -25.53
N ARG A 466 -6.66 7.59 -25.59
CA ARG A 466 -6.22 8.39 -26.75
C ARG A 466 -5.15 9.42 -26.42
N GLY A 467 -4.96 9.77 -25.14
CA GLY A 467 -4.02 10.81 -24.71
C GLY A 467 -4.49 12.25 -24.95
N ASP A 468 -5.75 12.47 -25.29
CA ASP A 468 -6.37 13.79 -25.41
C ASP A 468 -7.70 13.85 -24.65
N ASP A 469 -8.29 15.05 -24.49
CA ASP A 469 -9.57 15.23 -23.79
C ASP A 469 -10.78 15.23 -24.72
N GLY A 470 -10.58 15.01 -25.99
CA GLY A 470 -11.65 15.09 -27.02
C GLY A 470 -12.37 16.43 -27.10
N GLY A 471 -11.82 17.50 -26.52
CA GLY A 471 -12.44 18.83 -26.43
C GLY A 471 -13.48 18.99 -25.33
N VAL A 472 -13.65 18.00 -24.46
CA VAL A 472 -14.63 17.97 -23.37
C VAL A 472 -14.35 19.06 -22.34
N LEU A 473 -13.09 19.30 -22.00
CA LEU A 473 -12.69 20.35 -21.06
C LEU A 473 -13.08 21.76 -21.56
N GLN A 474 -12.95 22.00 -22.85
CA GLN A 474 -13.35 23.29 -23.44
C GLN A 474 -14.86 23.49 -23.38
N GLN A 475 -15.64 22.43 -23.57
CA GLN A 475 -17.09 22.47 -23.41
C GLN A 475 -17.48 22.77 -21.96
N LEU A 476 -16.81 22.14 -20.99
CA LEU A 476 -17.03 22.42 -19.57
C LEU A 476 -16.70 23.87 -19.19
N LYS A 477 -15.56 24.39 -19.64
CA LYS A 477 -15.12 25.77 -19.38
C LYS A 477 -16.08 26.82 -19.95
N THR A 478 -16.80 26.49 -20.99
CA THR A 478 -17.84 27.38 -21.59
C THR A 478 -19.18 27.28 -20.85
N SER A 479 -19.39 26.25 -20.03
CA SER A 479 -20.56 26.15 -19.18
C SER A 479 -20.41 27.07 -17.95
N ARG A 480 -21.55 27.62 -17.44
CA ARG A 480 -21.57 28.55 -16.29
C ARG A 480 -21.00 27.97 -14.98
N ALA A 481 -20.66 26.71 -14.96
CA ALA A 481 -20.13 26.00 -13.80
C ALA A 481 -18.68 26.36 -13.47
N TYR A 482 -17.95 27.10 -14.34
CA TYR A 482 -16.54 27.43 -14.12
C TYR A 482 -16.32 28.56 -13.09
N ASP A 483 -17.36 29.35 -12.75
CA ASP A 483 -17.27 30.47 -11.79
C ASP A 483 -17.47 30.06 -10.33
N CYS A 484 -17.57 28.76 -10.04
CA CYS A 484 -17.76 28.29 -8.67
C CYS A 484 -16.43 28.27 -7.89
N GLU A 485 -16.49 28.82 -6.68
CA GLU A 485 -15.46 28.68 -5.65
C GLU A 485 -15.14 27.18 -5.40
N LEU A 486 -14.18 26.86 -4.52
CA LEU A 486 -13.70 25.51 -4.18
C LEU A 486 -14.80 24.53 -3.68
N ASP A 487 -15.91 24.44 -4.39
CA ASP A 487 -16.85 23.33 -4.26
C ASP A 487 -16.31 22.07 -4.98
N ILE A 488 -16.90 20.92 -4.76
CA ILE A 488 -16.48 19.65 -5.36
C ILE A 488 -16.35 19.79 -6.88
N VAL A 489 -17.21 20.53 -7.47
CA VAL A 489 -17.37 20.77 -8.90
C VAL A 489 -16.20 21.57 -9.45
N GLY A 490 -15.89 22.71 -8.84
CA GLY A 490 -14.75 23.55 -9.22
C GLY A 490 -13.41 22.83 -9.04
N ILE A 491 -13.31 21.99 -8.00
CA ILE A 491 -12.13 21.15 -7.76
C ILE A 491 -11.95 20.13 -8.88
N VAL A 492 -13.01 19.41 -9.27
CA VAL A 492 -12.97 18.42 -10.36
C VAL A 492 -12.51 19.05 -11.67
N ILE A 493 -13.05 20.21 -12.04
CA ILE A 493 -12.64 20.92 -13.28
C ILE A 493 -11.16 21.33 -13.22
N ARG A 494 -10.68 21.76 -12.06
CA ARG A 494 -9.26 22.11 -11.90
C ARG A 494 -8.35 20.89 -12.05
N VAL A 495 -8.74 19.76 -11.47
CA VAL A 495 -8.03 18.48 -11.65
C VAL A 495 -8.01 18.08 -13.12
N ASP A 496 -9.14 18.16 -13.81
CA ASP A 496 -9.24 17.85 -15.24
C ASP A 496 -8.39 18.79 -16.09
N SER A 497 -8.37 20.08 -15.77
CA SER A 497 -7.50 21.06 -16.45
C SER A 497 -6.02 20.68 -16.27
N MET A 498 -5.61 20.31 -15.05
CA MET A 498 -4.23 19.92 -14.76
C MET A 498 -3.83 18.64 -15.52
N LEU A 499 -4.73 17.66 -15.57
CA LEU A 499 -4.50 16.42 -16.32
C LEU A 499 -4.35 16.68 -17.82
N VAL A 500 -5.26 17.45 -18.42
CA VAL A 500 -5.22 17.77 -19.86
C VAL A 500 -3.96 18.57 -20.19
N GLU A 501 -3.63 19.58 -19.40
CA GLU A 501 -2.41 20.40 -19.59
C GLU A 501 -1.13 19.53 -19.48
N LEU A 502 -1.13 18.51 -18.62
CA LEU A 502 0.00 17.57 -18.51
C LEU A 502 0.16 16.74 -19.79
N PHE A 503 -0.95 16.18 -20.31
CA PHE A 503 -0.91 15.31 -21.48
C PHE A 503 -0.63 16.06 -22.78
N ASP A 504 -1.20 17.26 -22.96
CA ASP A 504 -0.97 18.06 -24.19
C ASP A 504 0.39 18.78 -24.21
N GLY A 505 1.10 18.75 -23.07
CA GLY A 505 2.41 19.39 -22.92
C GLY A 505 2.37 20.91 -22.80
N SER A 506 1.20 21.53 -22.63
CA SER A 506 1.04 22.98 -22.43
C SER A 506 1.36 23.42 -20.99
N PHE A 507 1.73 22.50 -20.15
CA PHE A 507 2.02 22.71 -18.74
C PHE A 507 3.21 23.65 -18.56
N ALA A 508 2.95 24.95 -18.39
CA ALA A 508 3.98 25.95 -18.12
C ALA A 508 4.42 25.85 -16.65
N GLY A 509 5.69 25.53 -16.42
CA GLY A 509 6.25 25.39 -15.08
C GLY A 509 6.37 26.74 -14.37
N THR A 510 5.38 27.14 -13.59
CA THR A 510 5.49 28.25 -12.64
C THR A 510 5.28 27.73 -11.23
N ASP A 511 6.00 28.26 -10.24
CA ASP A 511 5.83 27.89 -8.82
C ASP A 511 4.40 28.14 -8.34
N GLU A 512 3.73 29.16 -8.90
CA GLU A 512 2.31 29.48 -8.62
C GLU A 512 1.36 28.31 -8.91
N ARG A 513 1.64 27.51 -9.96
CA ARG A 513 0.84 26.31 -10.27
C ARG A 513 1.05 25.17 -9.27
N ASP A 514 2.25 25.05 -8.70
CA ASP A 514 2.53 24.04 -7.66
C ASP A 514 1.80 24.38 -6.36
N ASP A 515 1.72 25.66 -6.03
CA ASP A 515 0.94 26.14 -4.90
C ASP A 515 -0.57 25.89 -5.11
N GLU A 516 -1.09 26.19 -6.30
CA GLU A 516 -2.49 25.90 -6.65
C GLU A 516 -2.81 24.39 -6.55
N MET A 517 -1.93 23.53 -7.06
CA MET A 517 -2.09 22.08 -6.97
C MET A 517 -2.04 21.58 -5.54
N THR A 518 -1.20 22.18 -4.71
CA THR A 518 -1.14 21.86 -3.28
C THR A 518 -2.44 22.21 -2.57
N VAL A 519 -2.99 23.40 -2.83
CA VAL A 519 -4.30 23.81 -2.29
C VAL A 519 -5.43 22.88 -2.76
N VAL A 520 -5.46 22.52 -4.03
CA VAL A 520 -6.45 21.56 -4.57
C VAL A 520 -6.31 20.19 -3.90
N ARG A 521 -5.09 19.69 -3.73
CA ARG A 521 -4.83 18.44 -3.04
C ARG A 521 -5.34 18.47 -1.59
N GLU A 522 -5.00 19.51 -0.83
CA GLU A 522 -5.46 19.68 0.55
C GLU A 522 -6.99 19.74 0.63
N ALA A 523 -7.63 20.47 -0.30
CA ALA A 523 -9.07 20.52 -0.38
C ALA A 523 -9.72 19.16 -0.67
N LEU A 524 -9.07 18.31 -1.47
CA LEU A 524 -9.50 16.94 -1.76
C LEU A 524 -9.28 16.01 -0.57
N ASP A 525 -8.14 16.12 0.11
CA ASP A 525 -7.82 15.33 1.31
C ASP A 525 -8.82 15.64 2.44
N VAL A 526 -9.13 16.92 2.68
CA VAL A 526 -10.14 17.35 3.68
C VAL A 526 -11.53 16.78 3.37
N ARG A 527 -11.87 16.63 2.10
CA ARG A 527 -13.16 16.07 1.66
C ARG A 527 -13.17 14.54 1.54
N GLY A 528 -12.04 13.88 1.78
CA GLY A 528 -11.91 12.43 1.64
C GLY A 528 -11.91 11.91 0.20
N LEU A 529 -11.71 12.77 -0.79
CA LEU A 529 -11.68 12.41 -2.21
C LEU A 529 -10.28 11.91 -2.62
N LYS A 530 -9.80 10.87 -1.97
CA LYS A 530 -8.43 10.34 -2.10
C LYS A 530 -8.05 9.96 -3.51
N ALA A 531 -8.97 9.37 -4.29
CA ALA A 531 -8.69 9.01 -5.68
C ALA A 531 -8.30 10.23 -6.52
N MET A 532 -9.03 11.35 -6.38
CA MET A 532 -8.69 12.59 -7.08
C MET A 532 -7.40 13.23 -6.54
N ALA A 533 -7.19 13.18 -5.22
CA ALA A 533 -5.96 13.67 -4.61
C ALA A 533 -4.73 12.91 -5.15
N ILE A 534 -4.86 11.62 -5.39
CA ILE A 534 -3.81 10.79 -5.99
C ILE A 534 -3.53 11.24 -7.44
N TRP A 535 -4.56 11.53 -8.24
CA TRP A 535 -4.35 12.08 -9.58
C TRP A 535 -3.55 13.40 -9.54
N VAL A 536 -3.86 14.30 -8.61
CA VAL A 536 -3.09 15.54 -8.43
C VAL A 536 -1.63 15.25 -8.05
N ARG A 537 -1.40 14.29 -7.15
CA ARG A 537 -0.03 13.86 -6.78
C ARG A 537 0.72 13.27 -7.96
N MET A 538 0.06 12.48 -8.81
CA MET A 538 0.67 11.95 -10.03
C MET A 538 1.03 13.06 -11.03
N VAL A 539 0.18 14.06 -11.18
CA VAL A 539 0.48 15.24 -12.01
C VAL A 539 1.72 15.97 -11.48
N LEU A 540 1.79 16.19 -10.16
CA LEU A 540 2.96 16.79 -9.51
C LEU A 540 4.24 15.96 -9.72
N ALA A 541 4.15 14.65 -9.56
CA ALA A 541 5.27 13.73 -9.77
C ALA A 541 5.74 13.73 -11.23
N ALA A 542 4.81 13.66 -12.19
CA ALA A 542 5.14 13.74 -13.62
C ALA A 542 5.80 15.08 -13.98
N ARG A 543 5.32 16.18 -13.40
CA ARG A 543 5.89 17.50 -13.61
C ARG A 543 7.32 17.61 -13.07
N ARG A 544 7.58 17.14 -11.86
CA ARG A 544 8.93 17.09 -11.27
C ARG A 544 9.86 16.25 -12.12
N LEU A 545 9.40 15.08 -12.57
CA LEU A 545 10.15 14.22 -13.46
C LEU A 545 10.52 14.91 -14.77
N LEU A 546 9.56 15.63 -15.40
CA LEU A 546 9.80 16.43 -16.61
C LEU A 546 10.76 17.60 -16.36
N SER A 547 10.82 18.13 -15.15
CA SER A 547 11.74 19.22 -14.76
C SER A 547 13.12 18.72 -14.35
N GLY A 548 13.38 17.42 -14.39
CA GLY A 548 14.65 16.82 -13.93
C GLY A 548 14.90 16.94 -12.43
N LEU A 549 13.88 17.30 -11.66
CA LEU A 549 13.97 17.36 -10.22
C LEU A 549 13.70 15.96 -9.63
N PRO A 550 14.41 15.57 -8.56
CA PRO A 550 14.11 14.32 -7.89
C PRO A 550 12.65 14.38 -7.41
N VAL A 551 11.91 13.30 -7.63
CA VAL A 551 10.60 13.12 -7.00
C VAL A 551 10.88 12.91 -5.52
N THR A 552 10.94 14.01 -4.76
CA THR A 552 11.31 14.00 -3.34
C THR A 552 10.24 13.40 -2.44
N ASP A 553 9.09 13.08 -3.01
CA ASP A 553 7.97 12.50 -2.29
C ASP A 553 7.80 11.03 -2.70
N ASP A 554 8.72 10.16 -2.25
CA ASP A 554 8.55 8.71 -2.34
C ASP A 554 7.22 8.28 -1.68
N ALA A 555 6.72 9.06 -0.73
CA ALA A 555 5.43 8.84 -0.11
C ALA A 555 4.27 8.91 -1.12
N ALA A 556 4.35 9.75 -2.15
CA ALA A 556 3.28 9.86 -3.15
C ALA A 556 3.12 8.59 -3.98
N PHE A 557 4.23 7.98 -4.45
CA PHE A 557 4.17 6.73 -5.19
C PHE A 557 3.87 5.53 -4.28
N ASN A 558 4.39 5.53 -3.06
CA ASN A 558 4.07 4.50 -2.08
C ASN A 558 2.60 4.51 -1.67
N GLU A 559 2.01 5.69 -1.52
CA GLU A 559 0.58 5.83 -1.24
C GLU A 559 -0.26 5.44 -2.46
N LEU A 560 0.18 5.82 -3.65
CA LEU A 560 -0.42 5.41 -4.91
C LEU A 560 -0.40 3.89 -5.08
N ASP A 561 0.72 3.23 -4.82
CA ASP A 561 0.83 1.78 -4.86
C ASP A 561 -0.13 1.11 -3.87
N ARG A 562 -0.15 1.57 -2.61
CA ARG A 562 -1.08 1.06 -1.60
C ARG A 562 -2.53 1.28 -2.00
N PHE A 563 -2.84 2.43 -2.55
CA PHE A 563 -4.18 2.77 -3.01
C PHE A 563 -4.57 1.94 -4.23
N ALA A 564 -3.75 1.90 -5.27
CA ALA A 564 -4.02 1.17 -6.50
C ALA A 564 -4.19 -0.33 -6.26
N VAL A 565 -3.34 -0.94 -5.43
CA VAL A 565 -3.45 -2.35 -5.04
C VAL A 565 -4.71 -2.61 -4.23
N ARG A 566 -5.08 -1.70 -3.33
CA ARG A 566 -6.28 -1.82 -2.48
C ARG A 566 -7.55 -1.64 -3.28
N MET A 567 -7.61 -0.60 -4.11
CA MET A 567 -8.81 -0.20 -4.85
C MET A 567 -8.98 -0.92 -6.17
N ARG A 568 -7.91 -1.53 -6.73
CA ARG A 568 -7.86 -2.17 -8.05
C ARG A 568 -8.36 -1.26 -9.18
N ASP A 569 -8.11 0.04 -9.07
CA ASP A 569 -8.41 1.01 -10.11
C ASP A 569 -7.37 0.90 -11.24
N ASN A 570 -7.77 0.28 -12.35
CA ASN A 570 -6.87 0.02 -13.46
C ASN A 570 -6.31 1.30 -14.08
N GLN A 571 -7.06 2.39 -14.16
CA GLN A 571 -6.59 3.65 -14.79
C GLN A 571 -5.50 4.32 -13.97
N ILE A 572 -5.75 4.49 -12.66
CA ILE A 572 -4.77 5.01 -11.71
C ILE A 572 -3.54 4.11 -11.67
N GLN A 573 -3.75 2.80 -11.62
CA GLN A 573 -2.67 1.82 -11.56
C GLN A 573 -1.79 1.87 -12.80
N LEU A 574 -2.38 1.90 -13.99
CA LEU A 574 -1.62 1.92 -15.25
C LEU A 574 -0.79 3.21 -15.38
N PHE A 575 -1.38 4.35 -15.09
CA PHE A 575 -0.67 5.63 -15.17
C PHE A 575 0.43 5.73 -14.11
N GLY A 576 0.15 5.30 -12.88
CA GLY A 576 1.14 5.25 -11.80
C GLY A 576 2.33 4.36 -12.15
N LEU A 577 2.10 3.15 -12.62
CA LEU A 577 3.15 2.23 -13.06
C LEU A 577 4.00 2.80 -14.21
N LEU A 578 3.37 3.52 -15.16
CA LEU A 578 4.12 4.21 -16.21
C LEU A 578 5.03 5.28 -15.64
N LEU A 579 4.53 6.13 -14.73
CA LEU A 579 5.34 7.18 -14.10
C LEU A 579 6.49 6.61 -13.26
N GLU A 580 6.23 5.57 -12.47
CA GLU A 580 7.28 4.86 -11.71
C GLU A 580 8.34 4.25 -12.64
N GLY A 581 7.90 3.71 -13.78
CA GLY A 581 8.80 3.21 -14.80
C GLY A 581 9.71 4.32 -15.37
N TRP A 582 9.15 5.46 -15.71
CA TRP A 582 9.92 6.62 -16.19
C TRP A 582 10.85 7.19 -15.10
N GLN A 583 10.41 7.26 -13.86
CA GLN A 583 11.26 7.65 -12.73
C GLN A 583 12.43 6.67 -12.56
N SER A 584 12.15 5.37 -12.53
CA SER A 584 13.19 4.34 -12.42
C SER A 584 14.22 4.46 -13.54
N LEU A 585 13.78 4.79 -14.75
CA LEU A 585 14.68 4.99 -15.88
C LEU A 585 15.53 6.25 -15.72
N ALA A 586 14.96 7.34 -15.24
CA ALA A 586 15.66 8.58 -14.92
C ALA A 586 16.74 8.36 -13.83
N GLU A 587 16.44 7.52 -12.86
CA GLU A 587 17.38 7.13 -11.78
C GLU A 587 18.42 6.07 -12.21
N GLY A 588 18.46 5.68 -13.49
CA GLY A 588 19.43 4.70 -14.01
C GLY A 588 19.10 3.25 -13.68
N ARG A 589 17.84 2.92 -13.44
CA ARG A 589 17.34 1.57 -13.17
C ARG A 589 16.49 1.02 -14.33
N PRO A 590 17.10 0.69 -15.49
CA PRO A 590 16.37 0.29 -16.71
C PRO A 590 15.63 -1.04 -16.56
N VAL A 591 16.12 -1.95 -15.74
CA VAL A 591 15.43 -3.26 -15.53
C VAL A 591 14.15 -3.09 -14.77
N ASN A 592 14.10 -2.22 -13.75
CA ASN A 592 12.89 -1.88 -13.03
C ASN A 592 11.90 -1.14 -13.96
N ALA A 593 12.38 -0.20 -14.78
CA ALA A 593 11.55 0.47 -15.79
C ALA A 593 10.91 -0.53 -16.76
N LYS A 594 11.68 -1.49 -17.29
CA LYS A 594 11.15 -2.57 -18.13
C LYS A 594 10.12 -3.43 -17.38
N PHE A 595 10.39 -3.74 -16.13
CA PHE A 595 9.45 -4.48 -15.29
C PHE A 595 8.11 -3.75 -15.16
N ARG A 596 8.11 -2.44 -14.88
CA ARG A 596 6.88 -1.63 -14.81
C ARG A 596 6.14 -1.61 -16.17
N ALA A 597 6.85 -1.44 -17.27
CA ALA A 597 6.25 -1.51 -18.59
C ALA A 597 5.54 -2.86 -18.86
N VAL A 598 6.19 -3.98 -18.52
CA VAL A 598 5.60 -5.31 -18.65
C VAL A 598 4.37 -5.50 -17.76
N GLN A 599 4.37 -4.92 -16.55
CA GLN A 599 3.18 -4.92 -15.68
C GLN A 599 2.01 -4.19 -16.34
N VAL A 600 2.24 -2.99 -16.89
CA VAL A 600 1.20 -2.25 -17.62
C VAL A 600 0.66 -3.07 -18.80
N LEU A 601 1.54 -3.69 -19.60
CA LEU A 601 1.14 -4.53 -20.73
C LEU A 601 0.29 -5.75 -20.34
N LYS A 602 0.51 -6.28 -19.14
CA LYS A 602 -0.29 -7.41 -18.59
C LYS A 602 -1.64 -6.96 -18.01
N LEU A 603 -1.69 -5.76 -17.44
CA LEU A 603 -2.88 -5.24 -16.77
C LEU A 603 -3.81 -4.50 -17.73
N ALA A 604 -3.25 -3.86 -18.78
CA ALA A 604 -4.04 -3.10 -19.74
C ALA A 604 -4.83 -4.03 -20.65
N GLU A 605 -6.16 -3.84 -20.66
CA GLU A 605 -7.05 -4.47 -21.63
C GLU A 605 -6.81 -3.89 -23.05
N GLU A 606 -7.30 -4.59 -24.10
CA GLU A 606 -7.16 -4.10 -25.48
C GLU A 606 -7.82 -2.74 -25.73
N SER A 607 -8.82 -2.39 -24.91
CA SER A 607 -9.52 -1.10 -24.96
C SER A 607 -8.67 0.09 -24.50
N ILE A 608 -7.57 -0.15 -23.77
CA ILE A 608 -6.68 0.90 -23.24
C ILE A 608 -5.41 0.97 -24.10
N ALA A 609 -5.61 1.12 -25.42
CA ALA A 609 -4.53 1.06 -26.41
C ALA A 609 -3.43 2.11 -26.14
N TYR A 610 -3.80 3.33 -25.78
CA TYR A 610 -2.86 4.42 -25.53
C TYR A 610 -1.86 4.11 -24.38
N MET A 611 -2.33 3.57 -23.26
CA MET A 611 -1.43 3.19 -22.14
C MET A 611 -0.53 2.02 -22.51
N ARG A 612 -1.02 1.07 -23.30
CA ARG A 612 -0.20 -0.03 -23.85
C ARG A 612 0.90 0.48 -24.76
N ASP A 613 0.58 1.42 -25.67
CA ASP A 613 1.54 2.00 -26.59
C ASP A 613 2.64 2.76 -25.85
N ASN A 614 2.28 3.49 -24.80
CA ASN A 614 3.25 4.17 -23.95
C ASN A 614 4.07 3.21 -23.08
N ALA A 615 3.53 2.07 -22.70
CA ALA A 615 4.29 1.02 -22.04
C ALA A 615 5.32 0.38 -22.99
N LEU A 616 4.94 0.17 -24.25
CA LEU A 616 5.87 -0.29 -25.29
C LEU A 616 7.00 0.75 -25.51
N LEU A 617 6.64 2.04 -25.53
CA LEU A 617 7.63 3.11 -25.62
C LEU A 617 8.59 3.10 -24.42
N LEU A 618 8.08 2.98 -23.19
CA LEU A 618 8.90 2.87 -21.99
C LEU A 618 9.81 1.64 -22.04
N GLU A 619 9.26 0.47 -22.41
CA GLU A 619 10.06 -0.75 -22.56
C GLU A 619 11.19 -0.55 -23.57
N ARG A 620 10.90 0.12 -24.68
CA ARG A 620 11.90 0.38 -25.72
C ARG A 620 13.00 1.33 -25.25
N VAL A 621 12.66 2.39 -24.54
CA VAL A 621 13.65 3.33 -24.00
C VAL A 621 14.49 2.66 -22.91
N ALA A 622 13.88 1.83 -22.06
CA ALA A 622 14.60 1.03 -21.08
C ALA A 622 15.58 0.06 -21.73
N TYR A 623 15.17 -0.55 -22.86
CA TYR A 623 16.02 -1.40 -23.66
C TYR A 623 17.21 -0.63 -24.25
N LEU A 624 17.00 0.54 -24.84
CA LEU A 624 18.05 1.39 -25.41
C LEU A 624 19.04 1.87 -24.34
N ARG A 625 18.62 2.00 -23.10
CA ARG A 625 19.49 2.33 -21.95
C ARG A 625 20.23 1.12 -21.39
N ASN A 626 19.74 -0.10 -21.60
CA ASN A 626 20.34 -1.34 -21.06
C ASN A 626 21.08 -2.12 -22.17
N THR A 627 21.91 -1.45 -22.96
CA THR A 627 22.47 -1.91 -24.24
C THR A 627 23.41 -3.12 -24.18
N SER A 628 23.54 -3.83 -23.07
CA SER A 628 24.41 -5.02 -23.03
C SER A 628 23.86 -6.26 -23.75
N MET A 629 22.62 -6.22 -24.27
CA MET A 629 21.95 -7.38 -24.90
C MET A 629 21.00 -6.98 -26.05
N VAL A 630 21.48 -6.26 -27.05
CA VAL A 630 20.68 -5.94 -28.26
C VAL A 630 20.60 -7.17 -29.16
N SER A 631 19.36 -7.66 -29.41
CA SER A 631 19.11 -8.71 -30.41
C SER A 631 19.05 -8.08 -31.81
N VAL A 632 19.89 -8.56 -32.72
CA VAL A 632 19.91 -8.15 -34.15
C VAL A 632 18.52 -8.34 -34.82
N ARG A 633 17.73 -9.29 -34.34
CA ARG A 633 16.38 -9.54 -34.83
C ARG A 633 15.40 -8.42 -34.48
N GLU A 634 15.43 -7.92 -33.23
CA GLU A 634 14.57 -6.82 -32.79
C GLU A 634 14.93 -5.51 -33.51
N GLU A 635 16.21 -5.32 -33.82
CA GLU A 635 16.65 -4.19 -34.62
C GLU A 635 16.20 -4.30 -36.09
N ALA A 636 16.24 -5.49 -36.67
CA ALA A 636 15.75 -5.75 -38.03
C ALA A 636 14.22 -5.58 -38.14
N GLU A 637 13.44 -6.00 -37.12
CA GLU A 637 11.99 -5.79 -37.06
C GLU A 637 11.63 -4.31 -37.00
N LEU A 638 12.38 -3.51 -36.21
CA LEU A 638 12.20 -2.06 -36.15
C LEU A 638 12.59 -1.33 -37.45
N LEU A 639 13.63 -1.80 -38.10
CA LEU A 639 14.06 -1.23 -39.38
C LEU A 639 13.08 -1.59 -40.51
N ASP A 640 12.40 -2.72 -40.41
CA ASP A 640 11.32 -3.08 -41.37
C ASP A 640 10.10 -2.18 -41.17
N ILE A 641 9.70 -1.89 -39.91
CA ILE A 641 8.68 -0.88 -39.58
C ILE A 641 9.07 0.51 -40.11
N SER A 642 10.38 0.83 -40.15
CA SER A 642 10.87 2.14 -40.60
C SER A 642 10.60 2.46 -42.07
N GLN A 643 10.09 1.50 -42.86
CA GLN A 643 9.71 1.69 -44.25
C GLN A 643 8.21 2.01 -44.46
N THR A 644 7.41 2.00 -43.37
CA THR A 644 5.96 2.22 -43.43
C THR A 644 5.57 3.49 -42.67
N GLN A 645 4.44 4.10 -43.04
CA GLN A 645 3.83 5.13 -42.21
C GLN A 645 3.12 4.46 -41.03
N VAL A 646 3.45 4.94 -39.82
CA VAL A 646 2.92 4.40 -38.57
C VAL A 646 2.39 5.51 -37.66
N GLY A 647 1.58 5.15 -36.67
CA GLY A 647 1.00 6.07 -35.70
C GLY A 647 1.95 6.42 -34.54
N GLY A 648 1.53 7.37 -33.72
CA GLY A 648 2.20 8.01 -32.60
C GLY A 648 3.31 7.26 -31.87
N ALA A 649 3.00 6.24 -31.06
CA ALA A 649 3.99 5.54 -30.25
C ALA A 649 5.05 4.82 -31.11
N GLU A 650 4.67 4.16 -32.17
CA GLU A 650 5.61 3.46 -33.07
C GLU A 650 6.52 4.47 -33.78
N ALA A 651 5.96 5.62 -34.20
CA ALA A 651 6.75 6.68 -34.82
C ALA A 651 7.86 7.17 -33.85
N TRP A 652 7.53 7.34 -32.57
CA TRP A 652 8.48 7.72 -31.54
C TRP A 652 9.50 6.62 -31.22
N MET A 653 9.08 5.36 -31.13
CA MET A 653 9.99 4.23 -30.87
C MET A 653 11.10 4.14 -31.93
N VAL A 654 10.74 4.26 -33.21
CA VAL A 654 11.71 4.23 -34.30
C VAL A 654 12.60 5.49 -34.31
N ALA A 655 12.02 6.68 -34.08
CA ALA A 655 12.80 7.92 -34.00
C ALA A 655 13.86 7.88 -32.89
N LEU A 656 13.48 7.40 -31.69
CA LEU A 656 14.39 7.25 -30.54
C LEU A 656 15.48 6.22 -30.84
N HIS A 657 15.13 5.10 -31.46
CA HIS A 657 16.11 4.10 -31.86
C HIS A 657 17.14 4.66 -32.86
N LEU A 658 16.68 5.30 -33.93
CA LEU A 658 17.55 5.89 -34.94
C LEU A 658 18.46 6.99 -34.34
N ALA A 659 17.94 7.77 -33.39
CA ALA A 659 18.70 8.79 -32.69
C ALA A 659 19.81 8.18 -31.82
N CYS A 660 19.51 7.11 -31.07
CA CYS A 660 20.48 6.36 -30.27
C CYS A 660 21.54 5.67 -31.14
N ALA A 661 21.16 5.13 -32.30
CA ALA A 661 22.05 4.50 -33.26
C ALA A 661 22.92 5.49 -34.06
N GLY A 662 22.76 6.81 -33.86
CA GLY A 662 23.53 7.83 -34.59
C GLY A 662 23.19 7.96 -36.08
N ARG A 663 22.04 7.45 -36.54
CA ARG A 663 21.60 7.39 -37.94
C ARG A 663 20.89 8.67 -38.36
N ASP A 664 21.56 9.81 -38.36
CA ASP A 664 20.96 11.15 -38.55
C ASP A 664 20.25 11.35 -39.87
N SER A 665 20.70 10.70 -40.96
CA SER A 665 20.04 10.76 -42.29
C SER A 665 18.71 10.00 -42.27
N ASP A 666 18.71 8.83 -41.71
CA ASP A 666 17.51 7.97 -41.65
C ASP A 666 16.50 8.54 -40.66
N LEU A 667 16.96 9.11 -39.54
CA LEU A 667 16.13 9.84 -38.60
C LEU A 667 15.43 11.03 -39.27
N ALA A 668 16.16 11.82 -40.11
CA ALA A 668 15.55 12.93 -40.81
C ALA A 668 14.48 12.49 -41.82
N ALA A 669 14.76 11.44 -42.58
CA ALA A 669 13.80 10.85 -43.52
C ALA A 669 12.58 10.28 -42.80
N TRP A 670 12.78 9.55 -41.69
CA TRP A 670 11.72 8.97 -40.85
C TRP A 670 10.81 10.04 -40.29
N MET A 671 11.37 11.08 -39.63
CA MET A 671 10.60 12.16 -39.03
C MET A 671 9.81 12.98 -40.05
N SER A 672 10.34 13.10 -41.27
CA SER A 672 9.61 13.75 -42.39
C SER A 672 8.45 12.90 -42.86
N MET A 673 8.64 11.59 -43.01
CA MET A 673 7.63 10.66 -43.49
C MET A 673 6.50 10.48 -42.47
N ASN A 674 6.83 10.39 -41.17
CA ASN A 674 5.90 10.13 -40.08
C ASN A 674 5.57 11.38 -39.28
N ARG A 675 5.61 12.56 -39.93
CA ARG A 675 5.43 13.85 -39.26
C ARG A 675 4.12 13.96 -38.49
N ALA A 676 3.04 13.37 -38.97
CA ALA A 676 1.73 13.40 -38.33
C ALA A 676 1.79 12.67 -36.98
N GLY A 677 2.34 11.44 -36.94
CA GLY A 677 2.48 10.66 -35.70
C GLY A 677 3.48 11.28 -34.73
N ILE A 678 4.59 11.85 -35.21
CA ILE A 678 5.58 12.54 -34.35
C ILE A 678 5.00 13.79 -33.67
N LEU A 679 4.14 14.54 -34.38
CA LEU A 679 3.53 15.78 -33.88
C LEU A 679 2.16 15.57 -33.21
N GLU A 680 1.72 14.33 -33.10
CA GLU A 680 0.45 14.00 -32.47
C GLU A 680 0.44 14.48 -31.00
N PRO A 681 -0.52 15.35 -30.59
CA PRO A 681 -0.53 15.95 -29.28
C PRO A 681 -0.57 14.93 -28.13
N SER A 682 -1.30 13.86 -28.31
CA SER A 682 -1.51 12.80 -27.33
C SER A 682 -0.22 12.10 -26.85
N TYR A 683 0.82 12.07 -27.66
CA TYR A 683 2.10 11.41 -27.29
C TYR A 683 3.15 12.38 -26.73
N ARG A 684 2.85 13.67 -26.59
CA ARG A 684 3.83 14.68 -26.13
C ARG A 684 4.38 14.40 -24.75
N LEU A 685 3.54 14.05 -23.79
CA LEU A 685 3.97 13.75 -22.43
C LEU A 685 5.06 12.68 -22.41
N PHE A 686 4.75 11.53 -22.98
CA PHE A 686 5.66 10.37 -22.92
C PHE A 686 6.87 10.53 -23.82
N ALA A 687 6.72 11.21 -24.97
CA ALA A 687 7.85 11.58 -25.82
C ALA A 687 8.84 12.52 -25.09
N ARG A 688 8.34 13.50 -24.32
CA ARG A 688 9.19 14.37 -23.48
C ARG A 688 9.93 13.58 -22.40
N LEU A 689 9.23 12.68 -21.71
CA LEU A 689 9.83 11.78 -20.72
C LEU A 689 10.92 10.89 -21.34
N ALA A 690 10.64 10.31 -22.51
CA ALA A 690 11.60 9.49 -23.25
C ALA A 690 12.83 10.30 -23.66
N MET A 691 12.65 11.48 -24.22
CA MET A 691 13.76 12.37 -24.62
C MET A 691 14.58 12.85 -23.41
N HIS A 692 13.92 13.09 -22.28
CA HIS A 692 14.60 13.46 -21.04
C HIS A 692 15.49 12.33 -20.55
N CYS A 693 14.99 11.10 -20.52
CA CYS A 693 15.74 9.92 -20.08
C CYS A 693 16.90 9.52 -21.02
N LEU A 694 16.89 9.92 -22.27
CA LEU A 694 17.93 9.57 -23.26
C LEU A 694 19.05 10.60 -23.38
N GLY A 695 18.88 11.84 -22.92
CA GLY A 695 19.91 12.86 -22.92
C GLY A 695 20.40 13.27 -24.33
N GLU A 696 21.68 13.05 -24.66
CA GLU A 696 22.28 13.46 -25.93
C GLU A 696 21.53 12.98 -27.19
N PRO A 697 21.11 11.72 -27.33
CA PRO A 697 20.29 11.29 -28.46
C PRO A 697 19.02 12.12 -28.69
N ALA A 698 18.39 12.62 -27.61
CA ALA A 698 17.24 13.50 -27.73
C ALA A 698 17.56 14.82 -28.42
N GLY A 699 18.77 15.33 -28.28
CA GLY A 699 19.25 16.54 -29.00
C GLY A 699 19.23 16.38 -30.53
N ARG A 700 19.44 15.16 -31.05
CA ARG A 700 19.36 14.84 -32.47
C ARG A 700 17.92 14.93 -32.97
N ILE A 701 16.94 14.44 -32.19
CA ILE A 701 15.51 14.54 -32.49
C ILE A 701 15.05 15.99 -32.41
N ARG A 702 15.42 16.75 -31.36
CA ARG A 702 15.05 18.18 -31.21
C ARG A 702 15.48 19.02 -32.40
N LYS A 703 16.66 18.78 -32.95
CA LYS A 703 17.16 19.48 -34.16
C LYS A 703 16.30 19.24 -35.41
N LYS A 704 15.48 18.20 -35.44
CA LYS A 704 14.62 17.82 -36.55
C LYS A 704 13.16 18.21 -36.33
N LEU A 705 12.78 18.62 -35.13
CA LEU A 705 11.43 19.13 -34.86
C LEU A 705 11.23 20.54 -35.46
N PRO A 706 10.00 20.88 -35.90
CA PRO A 706 9.68 22.24 -36.36
C PRO A 706 9.87 23.25 -35.21
N VAL A 707 10.42 24.42 -35.53
CA VAL A 707 10.71 25.50 -34.56
C VAL A 707 9.50 25.86 -33.68
N ARG A 708 8.29 25.83 -34.25
CA ARG A 708 7.03 26.13 -33.53
C ARG A 708 6.64 25.07 -32.48
N GLU A 709 7.15 23.87 -32.63
CA GLU A 709 6.87 22.74 -31.71
C GLU A 709 8.01 22.54 -30.70
N LEU A 710 9.19 23.15 -30.93
CA LEU A 710 10.35 22.96 -30.05
C LEU A 710 10.05 23.29 -28.58
N SER A 711 9.32 24.39 -28.33
CA SER A 711 8.95 24.79 -26.96
C SER A 711 8.05 23.78 -26.23
N ARG A 712 7.28 22.98 -26.99
CA ARG A 712 6.39 21.94 -26.42
C ARG A 712 7.11 20.64 -26.09
N TYR A 713 8.30 20.44 -26.66
CA TYR A 713 9.14 19.27 -26.42
C TYR A 713 10.44 19.62 -25.68
N SER A 714 10.74 20.91 -25.42
CA SER A 714 11.90 21.36 -24.68
C SER A 714 11.56 21.47 -23.18
N LEU A 715 12.49 21.04 -22.35
CA LEU A 715 12.54 21.44 -20.95
C LEU A 715 12.97 22.93 -20.91
N ARG A 716 12.63 23.66 -19.84
CA ARG A 716 13.04 25.05 -19.65
C ARG A 716 14.55 25.18 -19.83
N ASP A 717 14.97 26.17 -20.62
CA ASP A 717 16.39 26.50 -20.91
C ASP A 717 17.21 26.82 -19.63
N ASP A 718 16.55 27.14 -18.52
CA ASP A 718 17.15 27.52 -17.26
C ASP A 718 17.75 26.34 -16.45
N LEU A 719 17.50 25.09 -16.88
CA LEU A 719 17.92 23.87 -16.16
C LEU A 719 18.97 23.04 -16.93
N GLU A 720 19.47 23.52 -18.07
CA GLU A 720 20.52 22.79 -18.83
C GLU A 720 21.80 22.54 -18.05
N GLY A 721 22.06 23.28 -16.97
CA GLY A 721 23.25 23.13 -16.13
C GLY A 721 23.13 22.11 -14.99
N GLU A 722 21.92 21.81 -14.49
CA GLU A 722 21.74 20.90 -13.36
C GLU A 722 21.29 19.51 -13.78
N GLY A 723 20.49 19.39 -14.86
CA GLY A 723 20.08 18.09 -15.40
C GLY A 723 21.25 17.24 -15.91
N GLU A 724 22.28 17.86 -16.47
CA GLU A 724 23.49 17.15 -16.89
C GLU A 724 24.27 16.51 -15.72
N ARG A 725 24.20 17.06 -14.51
CA ARG A 725 24.90 16.51 -13.35
C ARG A 725 24.23 15.26 -12.77
N LEU A 726 22.94 15.10 -12.92
CA LEU A 726 22.21 13.91 -12.46
C LEU A 726 22.37 12.71 -13.41
N PHE A 727 22.70 12.96 -14.69
CA PHE A 727 22.81 11.92 -15.72
C PHE A 727 24.25 11.54 -16.12
N GLN A 728 25.27 12.01 -15.41
CA GLN A 728 26.69 11.63 -15.67
C GLN A 728 27.04 10.19 -15.25
N ALA A 729 26.15 9.41 -14.71
CA ALA A 729 26.40 8.01 -14.41
C ALA A 729 25.93 7.10 -15.55
N GLY A 730 26.68 7.03 -16.60
CA GLY A 730 26.49 6.07 -17.67
C GLY A 730 26.80 6.67 -19.04
N GLU A 731 28.07 6.79 -19.36
CA GLU A 731 28.50 6.87 -20.76
C GLU A 731 27.85 5.72 -21.52
N VAL A 732 27.05 6.06 -22.53
CA VAL A 732 26.63 5.09 -23.54
C VAL A 732 27.89 4.75 -24.31
N GLU A 733 28.60 3.70 -23.88
CA GLU A 733 29.66 3.12 -24.71
C GLU A 733 29.03 2.76 -26.07
N ALA A 734 29.64 3.23 -27.12
CA ALA A 734 29.29 2.87 -28.48
C ALA A 734 29.20 1.35 -28.57
N VAL A 735 28.07 0.82 -29.03
CA VAL A 735 27.86 -0.60 -29.22
C VAL A 735 28.87 -1.09 -30.27
N ASP A 736 29.99 -1.64 -29.80
CA ASP A 736 30.78 -2.50 -30.62
C ASP A 736 29.93 -3.74 -30.94
N THR A 737 29.58 -3.89 -32.20
CA THR A 737 28.94 -5.10 -32.74
C THR A 737 29.92 -6.24 -32.66
N ILE A 738 30.01 -6.89 -31.49
CA ILE A 738 30.79 -8.11 -31.32
C ILE A 738 29.82 -9.27 -31.63
N ASP A 739 30.14 -10.02 -32.69
CA ASP A 739 29.48 -11.31 -32.99
C ASP A 739 29.56 -12.20 -31.76
N HIS A 740 28.46 -12.51 -31.11
CA HIS A 740 28.44 -13.39 -29.96
C HIS A 740 27.32 -14.45 -30.05
N ILE A 741 27.61 -15.55 -29.36
CA ILE A 741 26.67 -16.66 -29.25
C ILE A 741 25.98 -16.60 -27.92
N GLU A 742 24.63 -16.66 -27.94
CA GLU A 742 23.83 -16.73 -26.74
C GLU A 742 23.23 -18.14 -26.59
N ILE A 743 23.40 -18.76 -25.42
CA ILE A 743 22.80 -20.04 -25.07
C ILE A 743 21.89 -19.84 -23.88
N ARG A 744 20.60 -20.17 -24.03
CA ARG A 744 19.58 -20.12 -22.98
C ARG A 744 19.19 -21.53 -22.57
N MET A 745 19.18 -21.76 -21.26
CA MET A 745 18.89 -23.05 -20.64
C MET A 745 17.66 -23.02 -19.73
N PHE A 746 17.18 -21.83 -19.35
CA PHE A 746 15.99 -21.71 -18.52
C PHE A 746 14.71 -21.83 -19.36
N GLY A 747 13.79 -22.72 -18.93
CA GLY A 747 12.56 -23.04 -19.61
C GLY A 747 12.77 -23.99 -20.79
N ALA A 748 13.50 -23.58 -21.81
CA ALA A 748 13.81 -24.40 -22.99
C ALA A 748 15.23 -24.12 -23.49
N PHE A 749 15.89 -25.14 -24.05
CA PHE A 749 17.17 -24.94 -24.71
C PHE A 749 16.98 -24.12 -25.98
N ARG A 750 17.73 -23.02 -26.08
CA ARG A 750 17.85 -22.20 -27.27
C ARG A 750 19.31 -21.77 -27.42
N ALA A 751 19.80 -21.79 -28.65
CA ALA A 751 21.11 -21.23 -28.96
C ALA A 751 20.97 -20.35 -30.19
N GLU A 752 21.54 -19.16 -30.10
CA GLU A 752 21.46 -18.15 -31.14
C GLU A 752 22.89 -17.66 -31.44
N ARG A 753 23.13 -17.35 -32.69
CA ARG A 753 24.36 -16.71 -33.16
C ARG A 753 23.94 -15.39 -33.82
N ASP A 754 24.41 -14.29 -33.28
CA ASP A 754 24.12 -12.94 -33.80
C ASP A 754 22.59 -12.69 -33.94
N GLY A 755 21.80 -13.22 -32.98
CA GLY A 755 20.34 -13.12 -32.97
C GLY A 755 19.60 -14.13 -33.86
N PHE A 756 20.32 -14.99 -34.61
CA PHE A 756 19.70 -16.02 -35.44
C PHE A 756 19.78 -17.40 -34.75
N PRO A 757 18.67 -18.14 -34.68
CA PRO A 757 18.63 -19.43 -33.99
C PRO A 757 19.52 -20.48 -34.70
N ILE A 758 20.32 -21.20 -33.91
CA ILE A 758 21.07 -22.35 -34.37
C ILE A 758 20.11 -23.51 -34.48
N THR A 759 19.71 -23.86 -35.70
CA THR A 759 18.69 -24.88 -35.99
C THR A 759 19.24 -26.32 -35.86
N ASP A 760 18.34 -27.30 -35.72
CA ASP A 760 18.69 -28.72 -35.65
C ASP A 760 19.57 -29.18 -36.83
N LYS A 761 19.40 -28.59 -38.02
CA LYS A 761 20.23 -28.88 -39.21
C LYS A 761 21.66 -28.43 -39.01
N MET A 762 21.88 -27.34 -38.27
CA MET A 762 23.22 -26.82 -37.98
C MET A 762 23.94 -27.67 -36.93
N TRP A 763 23.20 -28.18 -35.94
CA TRP A 763 23.76 -29.13 -34.96
C TRP A 763 24.20 -30.44 -35.57
N ARG A 764 23.68 -30.83 -36.72
CA ARG A 764 23.95 -32.10 -37.46
C ARG A 764 23.68 -33.38 -36.66
N ARG A 765 23.73 -33.39 -35.36
CA ARG A 765 23.36 -34.45 -34.43
C ARG A 765 22.92 -33.88 -33.09
N LYS A 766 21.89 -34.48 -32.49
CA LYS A 766 21.38 -34.11 -31.15
C LYS A 766 22.45 -34.06 -30.07
N LYS A 767 23.46 -34.95 -30.14
CA LYS A 767 24.58 -35.02 -29.19
C LYS A 767 25.49 -33.77 -29.22
N ALA A 768 25.57 -33.02 -30.32
CA ALA A 768 26.35 -31.76 -30.37
C ALA A 768 25.60 -30.66 -29.59
N ALA A 769 24.26 -30.60 -29.69
CA ALA A 769 23.44 -29.74 -28.88
C ALA A 769 23.55 -30.13 -27.39
N THR A 770 23.41 -31.43 -27.06
CA THR A 770 23.58 -31.92 -25.68
C THR A 770 24.94 -31.60 -25.07
N LEU A 771 25.99 -31.63 -25.87
CA LEU A 771 27.33 -31.17 -25.43
C LEU A 771 27.35 -29.67 -25.15
N ALA A 772 26.75 -28.82 -26.02
CA ALA A 772 26.58 -27.40 -25.76
C ALA A 772 25.82 -27.12 -24.48
N GLU A 773 24.69 -27.82 -24.31
CA GLU A 773 23.83 -27.74 -23.10
C GLU A 773 24.62 -28.07 -21.83
N ARG A 774 25.45 -29.13 -21.88
CA ARG A 774 26.28 -29.55 -20.74
C ARG A 774 27.39 -28.53 -20.42
N LEU A 775 28.05 -28.01 -21.45
CA LEU A 775 29.11 -27.02 -21.30
C LEU A 775 28.57 -25.66 -20.86
N ALA A 776 27.35 -25.30 -21.26
CA ALA A 776 26.70 -24.06 -20.82
C ALA A 776 26.45 -24.03 -19.29
N LEU A 777 26.35 -25.20 -18.66
CA LEU A 777 26.23 -25.33 -17.21
C LEU A 777 27.56 -25.27 -16.48
N GLY A 778 28.71 -25.20 -17.18
CA GLY A 778 30.04 -25.30 -16.61
C GLY A 778 30.51 -24.10 -15.78
N MET A 779 29.79 -22.99 -15.80
CA MET A 779 30.07 -21.81 -14.97
C MET A 779 31.53 -21.43 -14.83
N ASP A 780 32.23 -21.23 -15.92
CA ASP A 780 33.67 -20.97 -16.01
C ASP A 780 34.63 -22.18 -15.78
N ALA A 781 34.07 -23.33 -15.38
CA ALA A 781 34.89 -24.52 -15.19
C ALA A 781 35.00 -25.32 -16.48
N LEU A 782 36.23 -25.67 -16.82
CA LEU A 782 36.48 -26.68 -17.87
C LEU A 782 36.05 -28.06 -17.33
N VAL A 783 35.36 -28.83 -18.14
CA VAL A 783 34.87 -30.17 -17.78
C VAL A 783 35.79 -31.22 -18.38
N ASP A 784 36.16 -32.19 -17.57
CA ASP A 784 37.01 -33.31 -18.02
C ASP A 784 36.34 -34.13 -19.13
N ARG A 785 37.15 -34.53 -20.12
CA ARG A 785 36.67 -35.28 -21.31
C ARG A 785 36.04 -36.62 -20.95
N GLU A 786 36.64 -37.37 -20.00
CA GLU A 786 36.13 -38.67 -19.61
C GLU A 786 34.78 -38.56 -18.98
N THR A 787 34.61 -37.57 -18.11
CA THR A 787 33.32 -37.22 -17.49
C THR A 787 32.30 -36.90 -18.57
N LEU A 788 32.59 -36.03 -19.54
CA LEU A 788 31.69 -35.72 -20.63
C LEU A 788 31.35 -36.95 -21.50
N ALA A 789 32.32 -37.80 -21.80
CA ALA A 789 32.08 -38.99 -22.58
C ALA A 789 31.09 -39.97 -21.89
N MET A 790 31.28 -40.18 -20.58
CA MET A 790 30.37 -41.06 -19.79
C MET A 790 28.98 -40.43 -19.57
N GLU A 791 28.88 -39.13 -19.37
CA GLU A 791 27.60 -38.46 -19.24
C GLU A 791 26.80 -38.47 -20.53
N LEU A 792 27.43 -38.22 -21.66
CA LEU A 792 26.75 -38.18 -22.97
C LEU A 792 26.41 -39.55 -23.52
N TRP A 793 27.23 -40.59 -23.27
CA TRP A 793 27.01 -41.98 -23.74
C TRP A 793 27.08 -42.99 -22.58
N PRO A 794 26.10 -42.98 -21.66
CA PRO A 794 26.15 -43.81 -20.44
C PRO A 794 26.09 -45.32 -20.72
N HIS A 795 25.72 -45.72 -21.93
CA HIS A 795 25.59 -47.15 -22.32
C HIS A 795 26.67 -47.61 -23.34
N ALA A 796 27.64 -46.72 -23.69
CA ALA A 796 28.70 -47.08 -24.61
C ALA A 796 29.96 -47.54 -23.88
N GLU A 797 30.72 -48.41 -24.51
CA GLU A 797 32.07 -48.72 -24.01
C GLU A 797 32.96 -47.48 -24.00
N PHE A 798 33.81 -47.37 -23.02
CA PHE A 798 34.65 -46.19 -22.73
C PHE A 798 35.37 -45.65 -23.97
N ASN A 799 36.06 -46.52 -24.73
CA ASN A 799 36.82 -46.10 -25.91
C ASN A 799 35.86 -45.61 -27.05
N SER A 800 34.70 -46.24 -27.17
CA SER A 800 33.69 -45.81 -28.13
C SER A 800 33.10 -44.43 -27.75
N ALA A 801 32.77 -44.22 -26.47
CA ALA A 801 32.28 -42.92 -25.95
C ALA A 801 33.28 -41.82 -26.18
N ARG A 802 34.56 -42.06 -25.94
CA ARG A 802 35.64 -41.09 -26.15
C ARG A 802 35.78 -40.72 -27.64
N ASN A 803 35.76 -41.67 -28.56
CA ASN A 803 35.83 -41.40 -30.00
C ASN A 803 34.58 -40.63 -30.49
N ASN A 804 33.40 -40.96 -29.98
CA ASN A 804 32.17 -40.24 -30.26
C ASN A 804 32.25 -38.77 -29.75
N LEU A 805 32.90 -38.54 -28.62
CA LEU A 805 33.08 -37.18 -28.09
C LEU A 805 33.93 -36.34 -29.05
N TYR A 806 35.07 -36.82 -29.54
CA TYR A 806 35.90 -36.08 -30.48
C TYR A 806 35.12 -35.64 -31.73
N SER A 807 34.34 -36.53 -32.30
CA SER A 807 33.51 -36.23 -33.49
C SER A 807 32.43 -35.20 -33.15
N THR A 808 31.93 -35.24 -31.91
CA THR A 808 30.88 -34.35 -31.45
C THR A 808 31.44 -32.95 -31.17
N ILE A 809 32.63 -32.80 -30.60
CA ILE A 809 33.32 -31.50 -30.41
C ILE A 809 33.54 -30.83 -31.78
N SER A 810 34.00 -31.57 -32.80
CA SER A 810 34.17 -31.02 -34.15
C SER A 810 32.86 -30.47 -34.73
N ARG A 811 31.72 -31.15 -34.48
CA ARG A 811 30.39 -30.70 -34.90
C ARG A 811 29.90 -29.47 -34.07
N LEU A 812 30.15 -29.48 -32.78
CA LEU A 812 29.83 -28.33 -31.90
C LEU A 812 30.57 -27.09 -32.43
N ARG A 813 31.85 -27.20 -32.71
CA ARG A 813 32.61 -26.10 -33.29
C ARG A 813 32.05 -25.63 -34.63
N SER A 814 31.65 -26.58 -35.48
CA SER A 814 31.03 -26.22 -36.76
C SER A 814 29.68 -25.54 -36.62
N ALA A 815 28.88 -25.92 -35.60
CA ALA A 815 27.57 -25.32 -35.33
C ALA A 815 27.69 -23.91 -34.76
N LEU A 816 28.61 -23.71 -33.81
CA LEU A 816 28.87 -22.39 -33.22
C LEU A 816 29.62 -21.47 -34.19
N GLY A 817 30.39 -22.03 -35.14
CA GLY A 817 31.12 -21.26 -36.14
C GLY A 817 32.43 -20.66 -35.61
N PRO A 818 33.20 -19.96 -36.47
CA PRO A 818 34.41 -19.24 -36.09
C PRO A 818 34.08 -17.94 -35.38
N THR A 819 34.95 -17.49 -34.50
CA THR A 819 34.90 -16.15 -33.90
C THR A 819 35.49 -15.09 -34.86
N PRO A 820 35.16 -13.80 -34.67
CA PRO A 820 35.71 -12.72 -35.55
C PRO A 820 37.20 -12.68 -35.59
N ASP A 821 37.90 -13.03 -34.50
CA ASP A 821 39.34 -13.04 -34.38
C ASP A 821 39.98 -14.41 -34.73
N GLY A 822 39.18 -15.34 -35.25
CA GLY A 822 39.61 -16.67 -35.64
C GLY A 822 39.88 -17.65 -34.49
N LYS A 823 39.57 -17.30 -33.25
CA LYS A 823 39.66 -18.17 -32.09
C LYS A 823 38.51 -19.16 -32.10
N SER A 824 38.50 -20.12 -31.21
CA SER A 824 37.46 -21.13 -31.10
C SER A 824 36.47 -20.77 -29.98
N CYS A 825 35.17 -20.88 -30.25
CA CYS A 825 34.14 -20.79 -29.23
C CYS A 825 34.21 -21.95 -28.21
N VAL A 826 34.90 -23.02 -28.52
CA VAL A 826 35.10 -24.18 -27.63
C VAL A 826 36.56 -24.22 -27.20
N LEU A 827 36.85 -24.03 -25.95
CA LEU A 827 38.13 -24.12 -25.33
C LEU A 827 38.49 -25.58 -25.02
N ILE A 828 39.73 -25.96 -25.32
CA ILE A 828 40.26 -27.26 -24.92
C ILE A 828 41.64 -27.01 -24.26
N GLN A 829 41.73 -27.34 -22.98
CA GLN A 829 42.94 -27.17 -22.18
C GLN A 829 43.14 -28.40 -21.28
N ASN A 830 44.30 -29.02 -21.29
CA ASN A 830 44.71 -30.10 -20.39
C ASN A 830 43.62 -31.21 -20.23
N GLU A 831 43.16 -31.79 -21.35
CA GLU A 831 42.09 -32.82 -21.38
C GLU A 831 40.69 -32.31 -20.91
N CYS A 832 40.53 -31.04 -20.60
CA CYS A 832 39.26 -30.44 -20.25
C CYS A 832 38.68 -29.60 -21.38
N ILE A 833 37.34 -29.49 -21.42
CA ILE A 833 36.57 -28.78 -22.46
C ILE A 833 35.66 -27.75 -21.80
N GLY A 834 35.53 -26.57 -22.42
CA GLY A 834 34.63 -25.51 -21.97
C GLY A 834 34.18 -24.61 -23.13
N LEU A 835 33.27 -23.69 -22.84
CA LEU A 835 32.92 -22.63 -23.77
C LEU A 835 33.75 -21.39 -23.50
N ASN A 836 34.16 -20.70 -24.57
CA ASN A 836 34.88 -19.45 -24.46
C ASN A 836 33.93 -18.30 -24.05
N GLY A 837 34.06 -17.85 -22.81
CA GLY A 837 33.18 -16.82 -22.24
C GLY A 837 33.27 -15.43 -22.89
N ASP A 838 34.32 -15.18 -23.68
CA ASP A 838 34.47 -13.93 -24.41
C ASP A 838 33.49 -13.85 -25.59
N TYR A 839 33.08 -15.00 -26.13
CA TYR A 839 32.19 -15.10 -27.32
C TYR A 839 30.86 -15.83 -27.04
N VAL A 840 30.81 -16.64 -25.97
CA VAL A 840 29.62 -17.43 -25.65
C VAL A 840 29.05 -16.96 -24.31
N LYS A 841 27.90 -16.36 -24.34
CA LYS A 841 27.16 -15.94 -23.16
C LYS A 841 26.06 -16.96 -22.85
N THR A 842 25.84 -17.24 -21.57
CA THR A 842 24.77 -18.15 -21.14
C THR A 842 23.93 -17.50 -20.06
N ASP A 843 22.61 -17.72 -20.12
CA ASP A 843 21.67 -17.25 -19.09
C ASP A 843 21.99 -17.84 -17.70
N VAL A 844 22.43 -19.09 -17.65
CA VAL A 844 22.83 -19.78 -16.41
C VAL A 844 24.05 -19.11 -15.75
N ARG A 845 25.04 -18.71 -16.55
CA ARG A 845 26.26 -18.03 -16.04
C ARG A 845 25.91 -16.66 -15.49
N LEU A 846 25.12 -15.89 -16.22
CA LEU A 846 24.65 -14.57 -15.79
C LEU A 846 23.79 -14.67 -14.54
N PHE A 847 22.86 -15.62 -14.51
CA PHE A 847 22.05 -15.93 -13.33
C PHE A 847 22.92 -16.29 -12.11
N ASP A 848 23.91 -17.17 -12.28
CA ASP A 848 24.79 -17.56 -11.17
C ASP A 848 25.64 -16.38 -10.67
N GLN A 849 26.12 -15.53 -11.56
CA GLN A 849 26.87 -14.33 -11.20
C GLN A 849 26.01 -13.37 -10.37
N ILE A 850 24.82 -13.02 -10.86
CA ILE A 850 23.92 -12.10 -10.16
C ILE A 850 23.43 -12.72 -8.85
N SER A 851 23.08 -14.02 -8.85
CA SER A 851 22.64 -14.70 -7.63
C SER A 851 23.71 -14.77 -6.54
N ARG A 852 24.99 -14.89 -6.91
CA ARG A 852 26.12 -14.78 -5.94
C ARG A 852 26.22 -13.36 -5.37
N GLU A 853 26.00 -12.35 -6.17
CA GLU A 853 25.97 -10.96 -5.71
C GLU A 853 24.80 -10.71 -4.75
N VAL A 854 23.61 -11.14 -5.13
CA VAL A 854 22.40 -11.02 -4.30
C VAL A 854 22.56 -11.80 -2.99
N LEU A 855 22.96 -13.07 -3.02
CA LEU A 855 23.02 -13.94 -1.84
C LEU A 855 24.31 -13.76 -1.02
N GLY A 856 25.36 -13.17 -1.59
CA GLY A 856 26.64 -12.92 -0.93
C GLY A 856 26.55 -11.78 0.09
N ASN A 857 27.05 -12.01 1.32
CA ASN A 857 27.06 -10.98 2.37
C ASN A 857 28.16 -9.91 2.18
N ARG A 858 28.99 -9.97 1.15
CA ARG A 858 30.21 -9.14 1.01
C ARG A 858 30.10 -7.94 0.09
N THR A 859 29.14 -7.89 -0.78
CA THR A 859 29.04 -6.87 -1.85
C THR A 859 27.88 -5.92 -1.62
N GLY A 860 27.66 -5.31 -0.60
CA GLY A 860 26.95 -4.05 -0.41
C GLY A 860 25.66 -3.73 -1.21
N ALA A 861 25.13 -4.67 -1.99
CA ALA A 861 23.84 -4.48 -2.67
C ALA A 861 22.73 -4.37 -1.63
N ARG A 862 22.17 -3.17 -1.47
CA ARG A 862 21.11 -2.85 -0.51
C ARG A 862 20.05 -1.99 -1.20
N GLY A 863 18.87 -1.96 -0.61
CA GLY A 863 17.81 -1.09 -1.07
C GLY A 863 17.41 -1.31 -2.53
N PRO A 864 17.15 -0.26 -3.30
CA PRO A 864 16.64 -0.34 -4.66
C PRO A 864 17.54 -1.13 -5.63
N HIS A 865 18.87 -1.10 -5.44
CA HIS A 865 19.79 -1.87 -6.26
C HIS A 865 19.65 -3.38 -6.05
N LEU A 866 19.39 -3.82 -4.83
CA LEU A 866 19.13 -5.24 -4.55
C LEU A 866 17.83 -5.70 -5.21
N VAL A 867 16.78 -4.88 -5.18
CA VAL A 867 15.51 -5.16 -5.87
C VAL A 867 15.72 -5.29 -7.38
N GLU A 868 16.50 -4.37 -7.98
CA GLU A 868 16.85 -4.39 -9.41
C GLU A 868 17.54 -5.71 -9.81
N LEU A 869 18.51 -6.16 -9.02
CA LEU A 869 19.21 -7.42 -9.25
C LEU A 869 18.26 -8.63 -9.15
N CYS A 870 17.33 -8.62 -8.20
CA CYS A 870 16.34 -9.69 -8.05
C CYS A 870 15.33 -9.71 -9.20
N LEU A 871 14.90 -8.55 -9.68
CA LEU A 871 14.05 -8.44 -10.87
C LEU A 871 14.81 -8.93 -12.13
N LYS A 872 16.08 -8.66 -12.24
CA LYS A 872 16.92 -9.18 -13.32
C LYS A 872 17.04 -10.71 -13.28
N ILE A 873 17.17 -11.30 -12.09
CA ILE A 873 17.14 -12.76 -11.88
C ILE A 873 15.79 -13.34 -12.31
N GLU A 874 14.69 -12.68 -11.95
CA GLU A 874 13.33 -13.11 -12.33
C GLU A 874 13.15 -13.11 -13.86
N GLN A 875 13.64 -12.10 -14.56
CA GLN A 875 13.60 -12.02 -16.01
C GLN A 875 14.45 -13.10 -16.70
N LEU A 876 15.60 -13.44 -16.13
CA LEU A 876 16.47 -14.47 -16.66
C LEU A 876 15.88 -15.87 -16.48
N TYR A 877 15.15 -16.11 -15.40
CA TYR A 877 14.60 -17.41 -15.05
C TYR A 877 13.27 -17.67 -15.76
N ALA A 878 13.32 -17.93 -17.07
CA ALA A 878 12.12 -18.19 -17.88
C ALA A 878 11.38 -19.52 -17.51
N GLY A 879 11.95 -20.31 -16.60
CA GLY A 879 11.40 -21.58 -16.12
C GLY A 879 12.48 -22.52 -15.61
N PRO A 880 12.13 -23.73 -15.19
CA PRO A 880 13.11 -24.70 -14.71
C PRO A 880 14.17 -25.00 -15.75
N LEU A 881 15.41 -25.21 -15.28
CA LEU A 881 16.54 -25.55 -16.15
C LEU A 881 16.19 -26.71 -17.07
N TYR A 882 16.47 -26.58 -18.36
CA TYR A 882 16.25 -27.62 -19.35
C TYR A 882 17.07 -28.90 -19.04
N VAL A 883 16.47 -30.06 -19.21
CA VAL A 883 17.13 -31.38 -19.04
C VAL A 883 17.05 -32.14 -20.35
N PRO A 884 18.18 -32.41 -21.02
CA PRO A 884 18.16 -33.08 -22.29
C PRO A 884 17.83 -34.56 -22.17
N ASN A 885 17.20 -35.09 -23.23
CA ASN A 885 16.92 -36.50 -23.33
C ASN A 885 18.07 -37.30 -23.94
N GLY A 886 18.26 -38.56 -23.51
CA GLY A 886 19.24 -39.49 -24.09
C GLY A 886 20.69 -39.32 -23.61
N CYS A 887 20.92 -38.61 -22.53
CA CYS A 887 22.18 -38.56 -21.76
C CYS A 887 21.91 -38.93 -20.31
N ASN A 888 22.96 -38.98 -19.48
CA ASN A 888 22.79 -39.13 -18.04
C ASN A 888 22.20 -37.85 -17.44
N PRO A 889 20.97 -37.86 -16.93
CA PRO A 889 20.31 -36.65 -16.48
C PRO A 889 20.78 -36.18 -15.07
N THR A 890 21.56 -36.95 -14.37
CA THR A 890 21.88 -36.74 -12.94
C THR A 890 22.46 -35.35 -12.68
N TYR A 891 23.43 -34.91 -13.52
CA TYR A 891 24.04 -33.58 -13.39
C TYR A 891 23.03 -32.47 -13.65
N PHE A 892 22.24 -32.58 -14.72
CA PHE A 892 21.22 -31.56 -15.08
C PHE A 892 20.14 -31.46 -14.01
N LEU A 893 19.67 -32.57 -13.48
CA LEU A 893 18.67 -32.58 -12.40
C LEU A 893 19.22 -31.98 -11.12
N ARG A 894 20.49 -32.25 -10.80
CA ARG A 894 21.17 -31.62 -9.66
C ARG A 894 21.24 -30.09 -9.86
N MET A 895 21.69 -29.63 -11.03
CA MET A 895 21.80 -28.24 -11.35
C MET A 895 20.43 -27.54 -11.36
N ARG A 896 19.38 -28.18 -11.89
CA ARG A 896 18.01 -27.67 -11.84
C ARG A 896 17.58 -27.37 -10.41
N ARG A 897 17.81 -28.29 -9.47
CA ARG A 897 17.45 -28.09 -8.05
C ARG A 897 18.27 -26.94 -7.43
N ILE A 898 19.56 -26.86 -7.70
CA ILE A 898 20.42 -25.79 -7.20
C ILE A 898 19.95 -24.42 -7.71
N MET A 899 19.66 -24.31 -9.01
CA MET A 899 19.23 -23.06 -9.61
C MET A 899 17.84 -22.65 -9.12
N GLN A 900 16.92 -23.60 -8.99
CA GLN A 900 15.58 -23.36 -8.42
C GLN A 900 15.68 -22.86 -6.98
N SER A 901 16.49 -23.50 -6.13
CA SER A 901 16.68 -23.03 -4.76
C SER A 901 17.27 -21.63 -4.70
N LYS A 902 18.33 -21.35 -5.49
CA LYS A 902 18.92 -20.01 -5.57
C LYS A 902 17.91 -18.96 -6.04
N TYR A 903 17.10 -19.31 -7.04
CA TYR A 903 16.05 -18.44 -7.54
C TYR A 903 15.09 -18.03 -6.42
N ILE A 904 14.55 -19.02 -5.69
CA ILE A 904 13.60 -18.76 -4.60
C ILE A 904 14.24 -17.94 -3.48
N ASP A 905 15.51 -18.25 -3.13
CA ASP A 905 16.24 -17.49 -2.10
C ASP A 905 16.45 -16.01 -2.54
N CYS A 906 16.69 -15.77 -3.83
CA CYS A 906 16.77 -14.41 -4.37
C CYS A 906 15.40 -13.72 -4.37
N MET A 907 14.32 -14.42 -4.68
CA MET A 907 12.96 -13.87 -4.63
C MET A 907 12.57 -13.46 -3.22
N ILE A 908 12.85 -14.31 -2.22
CA ILE A 908 12.62 -13.97 -0.80
C ILE A 908 13.40 -12.73 -0.39
N LYS A 909 14.69 -12.67 -0.75
CA LYS A 909 15.56 -11.54 -0.38
C LYS A 909 15.14 -10.25 -1.07
N GLY A 910 14.79 -10.33 -2.35
CA GLY A 910 14.29 -9.20 -3.11
C GLY A 910 12.93 -8.69 -2.63
N ALA A 911 12.00 -9.59 -2.33
CA ALA A 911 10.68 -9.22 -1.80
C ALA A 911 10.79 -8.53 -0.42
N ASN A 912 11.66 -9.03 0.46
CA ASN A 912 11.89 -8.36 1.75
C ASN A 912 12.57 -6.99 1.56
N ALA A 913 13.56 -6.86 0.68
CA ALA A 913 14.19 -5.58 0.38
C ALA A 913 13.18 -4.57 -0.22
N ALA A 914 12.31 -5.02 -1.12
CA ALA A 914 11.26 -4.20 -1.68
C ALA A 914 10.25 -3.73 -0.62
N LEU A 915 9.94 -4.57 0.38
CA LEU A 915 9.13 -4.16 1.54
C LEU A 915 9.82 -3.09 2.39
N GLU A 916 11.13 -3.23 2.64
CA GLU A 916 11.93 -2.25 3.38
C GLU A 916 11.96 -0.89 2.67
N GLU A 917 11.93 -0.90 1.33
CA GLU A 917 11.86 0.31 0.48
C GLU A 917 10.41 0.76 0.20
N ASN A 918 9.41 0.12 0.80
CA ASN A 918 7.98 0.34 0.54
C ASN A 918 7.55 0.15 -0.93
N ASP A 919 8.34 -0.52 -1.77
CA ASP A 919 7.96 -0.89 -3.14
C ASP A 919 7.09 -2.15 -3.13
N LEU A 920 5.81 -1.96 -2.81
CA LEU A 920 4.84 -3.06 -2.69
C LEU A 920 4.64 -3.84 -3.99
N GLN A 921 4.74 -3.17 -5.15
CA GLN A 921 4.54 -3.82 -6.44
C GLN A 921 5.66 -4.81 -6.74
N SER A 922 6.91 -4.40 -6.56
CA SER A 922 8.05 -5.31 -6.71
C SER A 922 8.02 -6.42 -5.65
N ALA A 923 7.63 -6.09 -4.40
CA ALA A 923 7.51 -7.08 -3.34
C ALA A 923 6.48 -8.17 -3.68
N ILE A 924 5.28 -7.78 -4.14
CA ILE A 924 4.22 -8.72 -4.56
C ILE A 924 4.71 -9.56 -5.74
N TRP A 925 5.27 -8.93 -6.76
CA TRP A 925 5.73 -9.63 -7.95
C TRP A 925 6.79 -10.69 -7.63
N LEU A 926 7.81 -10.32 -6.87
CA LEU A 926 8.89 -11.24 -6.48
C LEU A 926 8.37 -12.38 -5.59
N ALA A 927 7.45 -12.07 -4.66
CA ALA A 927 6.83 -13.08 -3.81
C ALA A 927 5.98 -14.07 -4.63
N GLU A 928 5.14 -13.59 -5.53
CA GLU A 928 4.32 -14.43 -6.41
C GLU A 928 5.18 -15.23 -7.41
N SER A 929 6.26 -14.64 -7.92
CA SER A 929 7.21 -15.34 -8.79
C SER A 929 7.93 -16.49 -8.07
N GLY A 930 8.29 -16.31 -6.80
CA GLY A 930 8.84 -17.38 -5.96
C GLY A 930 7.83 -18.49 -5.69
N LEU A 931 6.60 -18.13 -5.32
CA LEU A 931 5.51 -19.10 -5.07
C LEU A 931 5.15 -19.93 -6.30
N ARG A 932 5.19 -19.37 -7.52
CA ARG A 932 4.92 -20.11 -8.77
C ARG A 932 5.92 -21.25 -8.99
N GLN A 933 7.15 -21.16 -8.48
CA GLN A 933 8.17 -22.19 -8.68
C GLN A 933 8.10 -23.29 -7.63
N GLU A 934 7.73 -23.00 -6.40
CA GLU A 934 7.60 -23.99 -5.34
C GLU A 934 6.67 -23.50 -4.23
N THR A 935 5.50 -24.09 -4.12
CA THR A 935 4.48 -23.77 -3.13
C THR A 935 4.71 -24.44 -1.77
N ALA A 936 5.65 -25.39 -1.69
CA ALA A 936 5.93 -26.14 -0.48
C ALA A 936 6.91 -25.45 0.48
N ARG A 937 7.74 -24.53 0.00
CA ARG A 937 8.74 -23.84 0.83
C ARG A 937 8.10 -22.85 1.79
N GLU A 938 8.14 -23.16 3.06
CA GLU A 938 7.46 -22.39 4.12
C GLU A 938 8.08 -20.98 4.31
N ASP A 939 9.38 -20.83 4.10
CA ASP A 939 10.03 -19.52 4.15
C ASP A 939 9.51 -18.58 3.06
N MET A 940 9.23 -19.10 1.86
CA MET A 940 8.60 -18.35 0.78
C MET A 940 7.14 -18.02 1.12
N VAL A 941 6.39 -18.95 1.66
CA VAL A 941 5.01 -18.74 2.12
C VAL A 941 4.97 -17.65 3.20
N ARG A 942 5.89 -17.68 4.18
CA ARG A 942 6.00 -16.63 5.20
C ARG A 942 6.36 -15.26 4.61
N CYS A 943 7.24 -15.25 3.61
CA CYS A 943 7.57 -14.01 2.90
C CYS A 943 6.34 -13.43 2.21
N ALA A 944 5.61 -14.24 1.45
CA ALA A 944 4.41 -13.82 0.75
C ALA A 944 3.29 -13.35 1.69
N MET A 945 3.09 -14.03 2.83
CA MET A 945 2.13 -13.58 3.84
C MET A 945 2.47 -12.19 4.38
N ARG A 946 3.76 -11.88 4.61
CA ARG A 946 4.19 -10.53 5.04
C ARG A 946 3.95 -9.49 3.96
N VAL A 947 4.26 -9.83 2.71
CA VAL A 947 4.02 -8.97 1.56
C VAL A 947 2.53 -8.67 1.39
N TYR A 948 1.68 -9.68 1.43
CA TYR A 948 0.22 -9.50 1.33
C TYR A 948 -0.35 -8.72 2.52
N SER A 949 0.24 -8.90 3.71
CA SER A 949 -0.16 -8.12 4.89
C SER A 949 0.17 -6.64 4.71
N ALA A 950 1.37 -6.31 4.23
CA ALA A 950 1.79 -4.95 3.95
C ALA A 950 0.92 -4.30 2.84
N ALA A 951 0.49 -5.11 1.86
CA ALA A 951 -0.41 -4.68 0.79
C ALA A 951 -1.89 -4.64 1.19
N GLY A 952 -2.26 -5.00 2.43
CA GLY A 952 -3.65 -5.06 2.87
C GLY A 952 -4.49 -6.22 2.27
N ARG A 953 -3.84 -7.18 1.59
CA ARG A 953 -4.47 -8.29 0.86
C ARG A 953 -4.77 -9.48 1.79
N ARG A 954 -5.64 -9.27 2.79
CA ARG A 954 -5.94 -10.28 3.83
C ARG A 954 -6.52 -11.58 3.28
N ARG A 955 -7.38 -11.50 2.29
CA ARG A 955 -7.98 -12.67 1.65
C ARG A 955 -6.90 -13.58 1.07
N ASP A 956 -5.93 -12.99 0.40
CA ASP A 956 -4.86 -13.75 -0.23
C ASP A 956 -3.95 -14.46 0.80
N ILE A 957 -3.82 -13.90 2.01
CA ILE A 957 -3.12 -14.59 3.12
C ILE A 957 -3.88 -15.86 3.52
N VAL A 958 -5.21 -15.79 3.63
CA VAL A 958 -6.05 -16.93 4.01
C VAL A 958 -6.01 -18.00 2.92
N GLU A 959 -6.15 -17.61 1.67
CA GLU A 959 -6.10 -18.51 0.51
C GLU A 959 -4.72 -19.17 0.39
N LEU A 960 -3.65 -18.40 0.51
CA LEU A 960 -2.27 -18.93 0.48
C LEU A 960 -2.03 -19.95 1.59
N TYR A 961 -2.41 -19.62 2.83
CA TYR A 961 -2.21 -20.52 3.97
C TYR A 961 -3.07 -21.79 3.86
N SER A 962 -4.32 -21.65 3.42
CA SER A 962 -5.22 -22.79 3.21
C SER A 962 -4.73 -23.72 2.11
N GLY A 963 -4.27 -23.15 0.98
CA GLY A 963 -3.67 -23.90 -0.12
C GLY A 963 -2.37 -24.61 0.31
N HIS A 964 -1.53 -23.94 1.07
CA HIS A 964 -0.30 -24.51 1.62
C HIS A 964 -0.59 -25.68 2.59
N MET A 965 -1.57 -25.52 3.50
CA MET A 965 -2.04 -26.58 4.39
C MET A 965 -2.53 -27.80 3.64
N HIS A 966 -3.31 -27.58 2.59
CA HIS A 966 -3.83 -28.64 1.74
C HIS A 966 -2.68 -29.41 1.05
N HIS A 967 -1.73 -28.66 0.46
CA HIS A 967 -0.56 -29.23 -0.19
C HIS A 967 0.32 -30.06 0.75
N LEU A 968 0.60 -29.55 1.96
CA LEU A 968 1.37 -30.29 2.96
C LEU A 968 0.69 -31.59 3.41
N ARG A 969 -0.65 -31.60 3.56
CA ARG A 969 -1.41 -32.79 3.93
C ARG A 969 -1.39 -33.86 2.84
N GLU A 970 -1.58 -33.46 1.60
CA GLU A 970 -1.69 -34.42 0.47
C GLU A 970 -0.34 -34.97 0.02
N GLN A 971 0.71 -34.15 -0.03
CA GLN A 971 1.99 -34.57 -0.61
C GLN A 971 3.01 -35.07 0.41
N VAL A 972 3.00 -34.55 1.61
CA VAL A 972 4.04 -34.83 2.61
C VAL A 972 3.48 -35.44 3.88
N ASN A 973 2.15 -35.54 4.01
CA ASN A 973 1.45 -35.94 5.24
C ASN A 973 1.94 -35.11 6.46
N GLY A 974 2.25 -33.82 6.21
CA GLY A 974 2.87 -32.89 7.14
C GLY A 974 1.91 -31.83 7.67
N VAL A 975 2.40 -31.07 8.65
CA VAL A 975 1.75 -29.89 9.19
C VAL A 975 2.70 -28.69 9.04
N PRO A 976 2.19 -27.46 8.91
CA PRO A 976 3.04 -26.27 8.79
C PRO A 976 3.98 -26.11 9.98
N GLU A 977 5.15 -25.55 9.72
CA GLU A 977 6.10 -25.17 10.77
C GLU A 977 5.43 -24.25 11.80
N PRO A 978 5.82 -24.35 13.09
CA PRO A 978 5.25 -23.50 14.15
C PRO A 978 5.38 -22.00 13.84
N GLU A 979 6.43 -21.59 13.13
CA GLU A 979 6.68 -20.21 12.73
C GLU A 979 5.66 -19.71 11.70
N THR A 980 5.36 -20.53 10.70
CA THR A 980 4.37 -20.22 9.65
C THR A 980 2.98 -20.09 10.25
N ARG A 981 2.61 -21.00 11.14
CA ARG A 981 1.34 -20.98 11.86
C ARG A 981 1.21 -19.74 12.75
N ARG A 982 2.24 -19.41 13.55
CA ARG A 982 2.24 -18.23 14.42
C ARG A 982 2.15 -16.94 13.61
N LEU A 983 2.81 -16.89 12.45
CA LEU A 983 2.72 -15.73 11.57
C LEU A 983 1.29 -15.58 11.05
N TYR A 984 0.69 -16.65 10.55
CA TYR A 984 -0.71 -16.63 10.08
C TYR A 984 -1.67 -16.17 11.18
N GLU A 985 -1.59 -16.79 12.38
CA GLU A 985 -2.42 -16.42 13.53
C GLU A 985 -2.25 -14.93 13.90
N ARG A 986 -1.03 -14.40 13.82
CA ARG A 986 -0.75 -12.98 14.06
C ARG A 986 -1.38 -12.07 13.02
N LEU A 987 -1.26 -12.42 11.75
CA LEU A 987 -1.72 -11.57 10.63
C LEU A 987 -3.25 -11.63 10.43
N VAL A 988 -3.87 -12.75 10.78
CA VAL A 988 -5.30 -12.97 10.51
C VAL A 988 -6.14 -12.92 11.80
N GLU A 989 -5.69 -13.51 12.89
CA GLU A 989 -6.51 -13.69 14.11
C GLU A 989 -6.27 -12.60 15.16
N GLY A 990 -5.18 -11.87 15.12
CA GLY A 990 -4.84 -10.79 16.06
C GLY A 990 -5.19 -11.10 17.53
N ARG A 991 -4.40 -10.69 18.50
CA ARG A 991 -4.63 -10.96 19.94
C ARG A 991 -5.98 -10.45 20.52
N LEU A 992 -6.80 -9.74 19.72
CA LEU A 992 -8.05 -9.10 20.17
C LEU A 992 -9.21 -10.07 20.42
N ASN A 993 -9.20 -11.27 19.84
CA ASN A 993 -10.29 -12.24 20.05
C ASN A 993 -10.36 -12.81 21.48
N ARG A 994 -9.33 -12.68 22.31
CA ARG A 994 -9.35 -13.25 23.67
C ARG A 994 -10.02 -12.39 24.73
N VAL A 995 -10.14 -11.09 24.53
CA VAL A 995 -10.66 -10.19 25.58
C VAL A 995 -12.17 -9.98 25.49
N LEU A 996 -12.77 -10.17 24.31
CA LEU A 996 -14.20 -9.90 24.10
C LEU A 996 -15.08 -11.16 23.96
N VAL A 997 -14.49 -12.33 23.70
CA VAL A 997 -15.26 -13.61 23.57
C VAL A 997 -15.39 -14.33 24.90
N GLU A 998 -14.61 -13.98 25.93
CA GLU A 998 -14.72 -14.56 27.28
C GLU A 998 -15.65 -13.78 28.22
N ARG A 999 -16.47 -12.90 27.68
CA ARG A 999 -17.58 -12.22 28.39
C ARG A 999 -18.84 -12.27 27.50
#